data_3c52f8113a026407afdaca887fd51a7c
#
_entry.id   3c52f8113a026407afdaca887fd51a7c
#
_cell.length_a   1.000
_cell.length_b   1.000
_cell.length_c   1.000
_cell.angle_alpha   90.00
_cell.angle_beta   90.00
_cell.angle_gamma   90.00
#
_symmetry.space_group_name_H-M   'P 1'
#
loop_
_entity.id
_entity.type
_entity.pdbx_description
1 polymer ?
#
loop_
_entity_poly.entity_id
_entity_poly.type
_entity_poly.pdbx_seq_one_letter_code
_entity_poly.pdbx_strand_id
1 'polypeptide(L)'
;TLGIPFPNCLHLPQAWLDTQDRRLGHYVSGKWLKPEHRNSVPCQDPITGESLASCLQAQAEDVVAAVEVAGKAFENWSGLPGASRAQHLIRLAKMIQKHQRLLWTLESLVTGRAVREIRDKDVPLAQQLLQYHAVQACTQEEVLAGWEPMGVVGLILSPTFSFLEMMWRICPALAVGCTVVVLVPPASPTPLLLAQLAGELGSFPGILNVISGPASLGPVLASQPRVQKVAFCGAVEEGRALRRTLAGRGAELGLALGTESLLVLTEAADVDSAVEGVVDAAWSDRSAVRPGGLRLLIQESVWDETMRRLQERMARLRAGRGLDGAVDMGARGAAAHDLAQRYVREARSEGAQVFQAGDVPSDSPFFPPTLVSDLLPASPCSQAEVPWPVVAASRFRTAKEALAMANRTPRGGSASVWSERLGQALELGYGLQVGTVWINAHGLRNSEVPTGGCKESGSSWHGGLDGLYEYLRPSGTPGRLAYFSESMNYDTFGLAVPSTLPAGTHLHTSPHSSPTAPYGLFIGGRFQAPGARSSRPIQDSQGKLHSYVAEGGAKDIRGAVEAAHQATPGWVSQSPGARASLLWALASALERRESALASRLERHGVEFKAAKVEVELSVRQLRAWGARAQAQGHVLQVAELKGPVLRLREPLGVLAIVCPDEWPLLAFVSLLAAALAHGNSVVLVPSGACPIPALEVCQDMATLLPAGLVNVVTGDRDHLTRCLALHQDIQALWYFGSAQGSQFVEWASAGNLKPVWVNRGCPRAWDQEAKGAGPELGLRAARTKALWLPMGD
;
A
#
# COMPACT_ATOMS: atom_id res chain seq x y z
N THR A 1 33.29 18.07 -10.91
CA THR A 1 33.55 18.71 -12.20
C THR A 1 32.76 20.00 -12.26
N LEU A 2 33.49 21.09 -12.24
CA LEU A 2 33.07 22.49 -12.21
C LEU A 2 32.00 22.81 -13.26
N GLY A 3 31.00 23.62 -12.84
CA GLY A 3 29.88 24.06 -13.61
C GLY A 3 30.26 24.69 -14.96
N ILE A 4 30.00 23.91 -16.00
CA ILE A 4 29.88 24.47 -17.34
C ILE A 4 28.38 24.70 -17.50
N PRO A 5 27.92 25.93 -17.69
CA PRO A 5 26.56 26.16 -18.12
C PRO A 5 26.34 25.32 -19.40
N PHE A 6 25.27 24.49 -19.44
CA PHE A 6 24.92 23.72 -20.64
C PHE A 6 24.12 24.60 -21.62
N PRO A 7 24.71 25.55 -22.36
CA PRO A 7 23.98 26.47 -23.22
C PRO A 7 23.20 25.75 -24.34
N ASN A 8 23.55 24.52 -24.66
CA ASN A 8 22.92 23.71 -25.70
C ASN A 8 21.87 22.67 -25.19
N CYS A 9 21.55 22.63 -23.90
CA CYS A 9 20.62 21.63 -23.39
C CYS A 9 19.15 21.93 -23.76
N LEU A 10 18.77 23.17 -23.89
CA LEU A 10 17.43 23.59 -24.27
C LEU A 10 17.07 23.25 -25.72
N HIS A 11 18.04 23.12 -26.60
CA HIS A 11 17.81 22.84 -28.01
C HIS A 11 17.08 21.50 -28.22
N LEU A 12 17.39 20.46 -27.45
CA LEU A 12 16.78 19.15 -27.65
C LEU A 12 15.29 19.10 -27.25
N PRO A 13 14.87 19.58 -26.05
CA PRO A 13 13.45 19.69 -25.73
C PRO A 13 12.68 20.57 -26.70
N GLN A 14 13.23 21.72 -27.08
CA GLN A 14 12.60 22.64 -28.01
C GLN A 14 12.42 22.01 -29.39
N ALA A 15 13.47 21.37 -29.93
CA ALA A 15 13.40 20.67 -31.21
C ALA A 15 12.34 19.56 -31.21
N TRP A 16 12.24 18.77 -30.12
CA TRP A 16 11.22 17.77 -30.01
C TRP A 16 9.82 18.37 -29.91
N LEU A 17 9.62 19.42 -29.11
CA LEU A 17 8.36 20.12 -29.01
C LEU A 17 7.93 20.74 -30.37
N ASP A 18 8.89 21.28 -31.13
CA ASP A 18 8.63 21.83 -32.46
C ASP A 18 8.21 20.72 -33.46
N THR A 19 8.74 19.49 -33.35
CA THR A 19 8.25 18.36 -34.17
C THR A 19 6.79 18.01 -33.90
N GLN A 20 6.25 18.43 -32.76
CA GLN A 20 4.87 18.26 -32.37
C GLN A 20 4.03 19.53 -32.58
N ASP A 21 4.55 20.54 -33.29
CA ASP A 21 3.92 21.86 -33.47
C ASP A 21 3.62 22.58 -32.15
N ARG A 22 4.39 22.26 -31.10
CA ARG A 22 4.16 22.66 -29.69
C ARG A 22 2.73 22.38 -29.20
N ARG A 23 2.08 21.38 -29.80
CA ARG A 23 0.73 20.93 -29.45
C ARG A 23 0.77 19.44 -29.18
N LEU A 24 0.83 19.08 -27.91
CA LEU A 24 0.88 17.69 -27.45
C LEU A 24 -0.52 17.13 -27.31
N GLY A 25 -0.78 16.02 -27.96
CA GLY A 25 -2.02 15.24 -27.83
C GLY A 25 -1.88 14.10 -26.83
N HIS A 26 -2.66 13.04 -27.05
CA HIS A 26 -2.55 11.77 -26.35
C HIS A 26 -1.73 10.80 -27.22
N TYR A 27 -1.03 9.87 -26.58
CA TYR A 27 -0.31 8.85 -27.30
C TYR A 27 -0.96 7.48 -27.06
N VAL A 28 -1.70 6.99 -28.05
CA VAL A 28 -2.51 5.78 -27.95
C VAL A 28 -2.28 4.90 -29.17
N SER A 29 -2.16 3.59 -28.97
CA SER A 29 -1.94 2.64 -30.05
C SER A 29 -0.70 2.93 -30.93
N GLY A 30 0.36 3.47 -30.32
CA GLY A 30 1.59 3.84 -31.04
C GLY A 30 1.46 5.09 -31.91
N LYS A 31 0.44 5.92 -31.72
CA LYS A 31 0.16 7.10 -32.54
C LYS A 31 -0.23 8.30 -31.68
N TRP A 32 0.10 9.50 -32.17
CA TRP A 32 -0.39 10.75 -31.62
C TRP A 32 -1.86 10.97 -32.03
N LEU A 33 -2.70 11.19 -31.02
CA LEU A 33 -4.09 11.60 -31.20
C LEU A 33 -4.20 13.08 -30.83
N LYS A 34 -4.55 13.93 -31.80
CA LYS A 34 -4.70 15.38 -31.64
C LYS A 34 -6.10 15.83 -32.06
N PRO A 35 -7.15 15.49 -31.26
CA PRO A 35 -8.53 15.91 -31.63
C PRO A 35 -8.66 17.43 -31.77
N GLU A 36 -9.39 17.90 -32.77
CA GLU A 36 -9.44 19.33 -33.12
C GLU A 36 -10.18 20.18 -32.08
N HIS A 37 -11.21 19.65 -31.46
CA HIS A 37 -12.12 20.39 -30.57
C HIS A 37 -11.87 20.08 -29.10
N ARG A 38 -10.60 19.97 -28.64
CA ARG A 38 -10.24 19.75 -27.24
C ARG A 38 -9.65 21.01 -26.61
N ASN A 39 -10.03 21.24 -25.35
CA ASN A 39 -9.38 22.24 -24.53
C ASN A 39 -7.91 21.90 -24.37
N SER A 40 -7.06 22.90 -24.27
CA SER A 40 -5.64 22.75 -24.03
C SER A 40 -5.19 23.52 -22.78
N VAL A 41 -4.16 23.05 -22.13
CA VAL A 41 -3.52 23.70 -20.99
C VAL A 41 -2.09 24.01 -21.39
N PRO A 42 -1.57 25.21 -21.10
CA PRO A 42 -0.18 25.53 -21.36
C PRO A 42 0.75 24.70 -20.45
N CYS A 43 1.75 24.06 -21.02
CA CYS A 43 2.90 23.54 -20.32
C CYS A 43 3.89 24.69 -20.14
N GLN A 44 4.09 25.12 -18.90
CA GLN A 44 4.91 26.29 -18.60
C GLN A 44 6.23 25.87 -17.94
N ASP A 45 7.29 26.63 -18.21
CA ASP A 45 8.49 26.59 -17.40
C ASP A 45 8.14 27.11 -15.99
N PRO A 46 8.31 26.33 -14.92
CA PRO A 46 7.89 26.72 -13.57
C PRO A 46 8.68 27.91 -13.00
N ILE A 47 9.74 28.32 -13.67
CA ILE A 47 10.62 29.41 -13.25
C ILE A 47 10.29 30.69 -13.98
N THR A 48 10.18 30.63 -15.32
CA THR A 48 9.94 31.83 -16.14
C THR A 48 8.44 32.10 -16.38
N GLY A 49 7.59 31.09 -16.17
CA GLY A 49 6.17 31.15 -16.53
C GLY A 49 5.91 31.12 -18.06
N GLU A 50 6.97 31.03 -18.88
CA GLU A 50 6.83 30.96 -20.34
C GLU A 50 6.16 29.66 -20.77
N SER A 51 5.27 29.77 -21.76
CA SER A 51 4.63 28.59 -22.34
C SER A 51 5.59 27.87 -23.29
N LEU A 52 5.90 26.62 -22.93
CA LEU A 52 6.75 25.73 -23.73
C LEU A 52 5.97 25.03 -24.84
N ALA A 53 4.76 24.60 -24.53
CA ALA A 53 3.83 23.89 -25.41
C ALA A 53 2.40 23.97 -24.86
N SER A 54 1.41 23.54 -25.65
CA SER A 54 0.04 23.30 -25.21
C SER A 54 -0.24 21.81 -25.14
N CYS A 55 -0.83 21.34 -24.05
CA CYS A 55 -1.23 19.94 -23.88
C CYS A 55 -2.75 19.83 -23.98
N LEU A 56 -3.24 18.97 -24.88
CA LEU A 56 -4.66 18.71 -25.04
C LEU A 56 -5.19 17.97 -23.81
N GLN A 57 -6.40 18.33 -23.38
CA GLN A 57 -7.08 17.65 -22.29
C GLN A 57 -7.97 16.53 -22.83
N ALA A 58 -7.77 15.33 -22.30
CA ALA A 58 -8.63 14.19 -22.58
C ALA A 58 -10.04 14.42 -22.02
N GLN A 59 -10.99 13.75 -22.64
CA GLN A 59 -12.37 13.58 -22.17
C GLN A 59 -12.67 12.11 -21.90
N ALA A 60 -13.86 11.81 -21.42
CA ALA A 60 -14.26 10.45 -21.08
C ALA A 60 -14.13 9.49 -22.27
N GLU A 61 -14.44 9.94 -23.49
CA GLU A 61 -14.35 9.14 -24.71
C GLU A 61 -12.91 8.73 -25.03
N ASP A 62 -11.95 9.62 -24.78
CA ASP A 62 -10.52 9.33 -24.99
C ASP A 62 -10.03 8.25 -24.01
N VAL A 63 -10.53 8.28 -22.77
CA VAL A 63 -10.28 7.24 -21.77
C VAL A 63 -10.83 5.89 -22.23
N VAL A 64 -12.09 5.86 -22.67
CA VAL A 64 -12.74 4.63 -23.17
C VAL A 64 -11.95 4.06 -24.35
N ALA A 65 -11.61 4.91 -25.34
CA ALA A 65 -10.86 4.49 -26.51
C ALA A 65 -9.48 3.91 -26.15
N ALA A 66 -8.75 4.53 -25.22
CA ALA A 66 -7.46 4.06 -24.77
C ALA A 66 -7.56 2.69 -24.04
N VAL A 67 -8.59 2.51 -23.22
CA VAL A 67 -8.84 1.24 -22.51
C VAL A 67 -9.22 0.13 -23.48
N GLU A 68 -10.05 0.41 -24.50
CA GLU A 68 -10.39 -0.58 -25.52
C GLU A 68 -9.17 -1.03 -26.34
N VAL A 69 -8.30 -0.09 -26.69
CA VAL A 69 -7.02 -0.40 -27.36
C VAL A 69 -6.14 -1.26 -26.47
N ALA A 70 -5.98 -0.89 -25.20
CA ALA A 70 -5.20 -1.66 -24.24
C ALA A 70 -5.77 -3.09 -24.05
N GLY A 71 -7.10 -3.23 -24.00
CA GLY A 71 -7.77 -4.52 -23.88
C GLY A 71 -7.52 -5.44 -25.06
N LYS A 72 -7.54 -4.92 -26.30
CA LYS A 72 -7.20 -5.69 -27.50
C LYS A 72 -5.71 -6.07 -27.52
N ALA A 73 -4.84 -5.14 -27.11
CA ALA A 73 -3.40 -5.43 -27.05
C ALA A 73 -3.06 -6.47 -25.99
N PHE A 74 -3.82 -6.54 -24.89
CA PHE A 74 -3.61 -7.50 -23.82
C PHE A 74 -3.70 -8.95 -24.30
N GLU A 75 -4.66 -9.27 -25.14
CA GLU A 75 -4.86 -10.64 -25.66
C GLU A 75 -3.58 -11.18 -26.35
N ASN A 76 -2.92 -10.32 -27.12
CA ASN A 76 -1.68 -10.70 -27.81
C ASN A 76 -0.47 -10.63 -26.88
N TRP A 77 -0.37 -9.58 -26.03
CA TRP A 77 0.80 -9.34 -25.19
C TRP A 77 0.94 -10.36 -24.07
N SER A 78 -0.15 -10.70 -23.38
CA SER A 78 -0.15 -11.68 -22.30
C SER A 78 0.16 -13.09 -22.76
N GLY A 79 -0.21 -13.45 -24.01
CA GLY A 79 0.07 -14.75 -24.61
C GLY A 79 1.51 -14.93 -25.11
N LEU A 80 2.33 -13.88 -25.10
CA LEU A 80 3.72 -14.00 -25.54
C LEU A 80 4.57 -14.74 -24.50
N PRO A 81 5.56 -15.55 -24.96
CA PRO A 81 6.59 -16.07 -24.07
C PRO A 81 7.29 -14.94 -23.31
N GLY A 82 7.65 -15.19 -22.05
CA GLY A 82 8.34 -14.19 -21.20
C GLY A 82 9.61 -13.63 -21.86
N ALA A 83 10.38 -14.45 -22.55
CA ALA A 83 11.56 -14.05 -23.32
C ALA A 83 11.24 -12.99 -24.41
N SER A 84 10.09 -13.07 -25.06
CA SER A 84 9.68 -12.10 -26.08
C SER A 84 9.32 -10.75 -25.44
N ARG A 85 8.61 -10.76 -24.31
CA ARG A 85 8.34 -9.55 -23.53
C ARG A 85 9.63 -8.93 -23.02
N ALA A 86 10.56 -9.73 -22.51
CA ALA A 86 11.88 -9.29 -22.06
C ALA A 86 12.66 -8.57 -23.16
N GLN A 87 12.68 -9.12 -24.36
CA GLN A 87 13.31 -8.46 -25.52
C GLN A 87 12.76 -7.07 -25.77
N HIS A 88 11.44 -6.90 -25.67
CA HIS A 88 10.79 -5.61 -25.85
C HIS A 88 11.20 -4.61 -24.76
N LEU A 89 11.21 -5.03 -23.49
CA LEU A 89 11.64 -4.18 -22.35
C LEU A 89 13.11 -3.77 -22.51
N ILE A 90 14.00 -4.67 -22.93
CA ILE A 90 15.42 -4.35 -23.19
C ILE A 90 15.56 -3.34 -24.33
N ARG A 91 14.76 -3.50 -25.41
CA ARG A 91 14.77 -2.51 -26.50
C ARG A 91 14.31 -1.14 -26.03
N LEU A 92 13.28 -1.07 -25.17
CA LEU A 92 12.83 0.18 -24.57
C LEU A 92 13.90 0.80 -23.66
N ALA A 93 14.62 0.00 -22.88
CA ALA A 93 15.77 0.49 -22.07
C ALA A 93 16.85 1.11 -22.96
N LYS A 94 17.15 0.50 -24.11
CA LYS A 94 18.09 1.07 -25.10
C LYS A 94 17.57 2.35 -25.74
N MET A 95 16.25 2.46 -25.97
CA MET A 95 15.67 3.73 -26.46
C MET A 95 15.78 4.84 -25.42
N ILE A 96 15.53 4.55 -24.13
CA ILE A 96 15.76 5.50 -23.05
C ILE A 96 17.25 5.90 -23.00
N GLN A 97 18.17 4.95 -23.11
CA GLN A 97 19.61 5.23 -23.14
C GLN A 97 19.99 6.15 -24.31
N LYS A 98 19.48 5.85 -25.50
CA LYS A 98 19.72 6.66 -26.71
C LYS A 98 19.21 8.09 -26.58
N HIS A 99 18.03 8.27 -25.95
CA HIS A 99 17.35 9.54 -25.81
C HIS A 99 17.47 10.13 -24.39
N GLN A 100 18.37 9.62 -23.55
CA GLN A 100 18.51 10.02 -22.16
C GLN A 100 18.69 11.53 -21.98
N ARG A 101 19.44 12.16 -22.88
CA ARG A 101 19.69 13.61 -22.82
C ARG A 101 18.41 14.41 -23.03
N LEU A 102 17.58 14.00 -23.95
CA LEU A 102 16.27 14.63 -24.18
C LEU A 102 15.35 14.41 -22.97
N LEU A 103 15.31 13.18 -22.44
CA LEU A 103 14.47 12.82 -21.28
C LEU A 103 14.81 13.66 -20.04
N TRP A 104 16.10 13.70 -19.62
CA TRP A 104 16.43 14.41 -18.40
C TRP A 104 16.39 15.95 -18.55
N THR A 105 16.62 16.50 -19.76
CA THR A 105 16.47 17.94 -19.99
C THR A 105 15.00 18.33 -20.03
N LEU A 106 14.14 17.55 -20.68
CA LEU A 106 12.69 17.81 -20.75
C LEU A 106 12.06 17.74 -19.36
N GLU A 107 12.38 16.67 -18.60
CA GLU A 107 11.86 16.50 -17.24
C GLU A 107 12.30 17.65 -16.31
N SER A 108 13.57 18.05 -16.35
CA SER A 108 14.06 19.19 -15.58
C SER A 108 13.37 20.49 -15.97
N LEU A 109 13.16 20.71 -17.27
CA LEU A 109 12.54 21.92 -17.81
C LEU A 109 11.07 22.06 -17.35
N VAL A 110 10.32 20.97 -17.33
CA VAL A 110 8.87 21.03 -17.03
C VAL A 110 8.57 20.88 -15.55
N THR A 111 9.42 20.21 -14.79
CA THR A 111 9.21 20.00 -13.35
C THR A 111 9.96 21.01 -12.48
N GLY A 112 10.92 21.71 -13.05
CA GLY A 112 11.84 22.61 -12.32
C GLY A 112 12.90 21.88 -11.48
N ARG A 113 12.93 20.55 -11.47
CA ARG A 113 13.88 19.74 -10.68
C ARG A 113 15.31 19.92 -11.17
N ALA A 114 16.27 19.76 -10.24
CA ALA A 114 17.68 19.82 -10.56
C ALA A 114 18.08 18.72 -11.57
N VAL A 115 18.62 19.13 -12.70
CA VAL A 115 18.96 18.24 -13.82
C VAL A 115 19.93 17.13 -13.45
N ARG A 116 20.85 17.41 -12.53
CA ARG A 116 21.83 16.42 -12.08
C ARG A 116 21.16 15.20 -11.42
N GLU A 117 20.06 15.40 -10.70
CA GLU A 117 19.35 14.30 -10.04
C GLU A 117 18.61 13.42 -11.05
N ILE A 118 17.97 14.04 -12.04
CA ILE A 118 17.29 13.32 -13.10
C ILE A 118 18.27 12.55 -13.98
N ARG A 119 19.39 13.20 -14.32
CA ARG A 119 20.46 12.64 -15.16
C ARG A 119 21.19 11.47 -14.47
N ASP A 120 21.56 11.66 -13.19
CA ASP A 120 22.47 10.74 -12.50
C ASP A 120 21.72 9.63 -11.76
N LYS A 121 20.40 9.80 -11.55
CA LYS A 121 19.57 8.85 -10.79
C LYS A 121 18.31 8.40 -11.52
N ASP A 122 17.41 9.30 -11.87
CA ASP A 122 16.09 8.91 -12.37
C ASP A 122 16.18 8.14 -13.70
N VAL A 123 16.94 8.65 -14.66
CA VAL A 123 17.06 8.01 -15.98
C VAL A 123 17.83 6.70 -15.91
N PRO A 124 18.97 6.60 -15.21
CA PRO A 124 19.66 5.31 -15.01
C PRO A 124 18.77 4.29 -14.29
N LEU A 125 18.06 4.68 -13.24
CA LEU A 125 17.16 3.78 -12.51
C LEU A 125 15.99 3.32 -13.37
N ALA A 126 15.44 4.18 -14.22
CA ALA A 126 14.41 3.78 -15.19
C ALA A 126 14.91 2.70 -16.16
N GLN A 127 16.17 2.78 -16.58
CA GLN A 127 16.79 1.75 -17.40
C GLN A 127 17.00 0.45 -16.61
N GLN A 128 17.49 0.53 -15.38
CA GLN A 128 17.65 -0.63 -14.48
C GLN A 128 16.33 -1.33 -14.21
N LEU A 129 15.24 -0.56 -14.00
CA LEU A 129 13.88 -1.12 -13.82
C LEU A 129 13.46 -1.96 -15.04
N LEU A 130 13.67 -1.46 -16.25
CA LEU A 130 13.34 -2.21 -17.46
C LEU A 130 14.21 -3.48 -17.61
N GLN A 131 15.50 -3.38 -17.32
CA GLN A 131 16.43 -4.53 -17.39
C GLN A 131 16.08 -5.59 -16.35
N TYR A 132 15.87 -5.18 -15.09
CA TYR A 132 15.47 -6.09 -14.01
C TYR A 132 14.17 -6.82 -14.35
N HIS A 133 13.13 -6.07 -14.73
CA HIS A 133 11.84 -6.68 -15.05
C HIS A 133 11.86 -7.50 -16.33
N ALA A 134 12.79 -7.24 -17.26
CA ALA A 134 13.02 -8.12 -18.40
C ALA A 134 13.54 -9.48 -17.97
N VAL A 135 14.48 -9.53 -17.02
CA VAL A 135 14.95 -10.81 -16.43
C VAL A 135 13.79 -11.53 -15.75
N GLN A 136 12.99 -10.81 -14.96
CA GLN A 136 11.83 -11.40 -14.28
C GLN A 136 10.79 -11.95 -15.28
N ALA A 137 10.60 -11.29 -16.41
CA ALA A 137 9.72 -11.80 -17.46
C ALA A 137 10.22 -13.12 -18.05
N CYS A 138 11.55 -13.29 -18.23
CA CYS A 138 12.13 -14.56 -18.72
C CYS A 138 11.91 -15.72 -17.75
N THR A 139 11.96 -15.45 -16.44
CA THR A 139 11.87 -16.49 -15.38
C THR A 139 10.46 -16.63 -14.80
N GLN A 140 9.48 -15.92 -15.36
CA GLN A 140 8.11 -15.84 -14.80
C GLN A 140 7.46 -17.22 -14.62
N GLU A 141 7.61 -18.11 -15.59
CA GLU A 141 6.97 -19.43 -15.56
C GLU A 141 7.50 -20.29 -14.39
N GLU A 142 8.76 -20.11 -14.02
CA GLU A 142 9.38 -20.83 -12.89
C GLU A 142 9.09 -20.18 -11.55
N VAL A 143 9.28 -18.86 -11.46
CA VAL A 143 9.22 -18.10 -10.19
C VAL A 143 7.79 -17.78 -9.78
N LEU A 144 6.91 -17.54 -10.76
CA LEU A 144 5.53 -17.10 -10.57
C LEU A 144 4.52 -18.15 -11.02
N ALA A 145 4.89 -19.43 -10.95
CA ALA A 145 3.98 -20.55 -11.27
C ALA A 145 2.67 -20.44 -10.46
N GLY A 146 1.53 -20.62 -11.13
CA GLY A 146 0.21 -20.48 -10.52
C GLY A 146 -0.31 -19.05 -10.44
N TRP A 147 0.37 -18.09 -11.08
CA TRP A 147 -0.06 -16.70 -11.21
C TRP A 147 -0.24 -16.30 -12.67
N GLU A 148 -1.19 -15.43 -12.94
CA GLU A 148 -1.48 -14.89 -14.26
C GLU A 148 -1.60 -13.37 -14.24
N PRO A 149 -1.32 -12.67 -15.36
CA PRO A 149 -1.47 -11.22 -15.42
C PRO A 149 -2.91 -10.79 -15.21
N MET A 150 -3.10 -9.70 -14.46
CA MET A 150 -4.44 -9.19 -14.15
C MET A 150 -5.21 -8.75 -15.40
N GLY A 151 -4.54 -8.11 -16.36
CA GLY A 151 -5.20 -7.53 -17.54
C GLY A 151 -4.78 -6.10 -17.82
N VAL A 152 -5.75 -5.23 -18.10
CA VAL A 152 -5.51 -3.80 -18.31
C VAL A 152 -5.30 -3.13 -16.95
N VAL A 153 -4.22 -2.37 -16.85
CA VAL A 153 -3.88 -1.55 -15.67
C VAL A 153 -4.16 -0.08 -15.99
N GLY A 154 -4.97 0.56 -15.17
CA GLY A 154 -5.15 2.01 -15.17
C GLY A 154 -4.17 2.64 -14.17
N LEU A 155 -3.22 3.42 -14.65
CA LEU A 155 -2.30 4.18 -13.82
C LEU A 155 -2.71 5.64 -13.77
N ILE A 156 -2.94 6.19 -12.58
CA ILE A 156 -3.34 7.58 -12.36
C ILE A 156 -2.23 8.27 -11.59
N LEU A 157 -1.66 9.33 -12.17
CA LEU A 157 -0.58 10.12 -11.58
C LEU A 157 -1.08 11.52 -11.21
N SER A 158 -0.75 11.96 -10.01
CA SER A 158 -0.98 13.34 -9.55
C SER A 158 0.13 14.29 -10.02
N PRO A 159 -0.10 15.61 -10.07
CA PRO A 159 0.85 16.58 -10.64
C PRO A 159 2.25 16.61 -10.04
N THR A 160 2.42 16.11 -8.84
CA THR A 160 3.71 16.13 -8.11
C THR A 160 4.63 14.96 -8.45
N PHE A 161 4.22 14.05 -9.36
CA PHE A 161 4.98 12.83 -9.66
C PHE A 161 5.83 12.95 -10.91
N SER A 162 7.05 12.39 -10.81
CA SER A 162 8.02 12.34 -11.90
C SER A 162 7.74 11.17 -12.84
N PHE A 163 8.40 11.19 -14.03
CA PHE A 163 8.33 10.06 -14.94
C PHE A 163 8.87 8.76 -14.32
N LEU A 164 9.79 8.84 -13.35
CA LEU A 164 10.31 7.67 -12.65
C LEU A 164 9.21 6.94 -11.86
N GLU A 165 8.28 7.66 -11.25
CA GLU A 165 7.11 7.03 -10.60
C GLU A 165 6.26 6.23 -11.58
N MET A 166 6.12 6.72 -12.79
CA MET A 166 5.48 5.96 -13.86
C MET A 166 6.25 4.69 -14.18
N MET A 167 7.58 4.77 -14.28
CA MET A 167 8.45 3.62 -14.61
C MET A 167 8.36 2.52 -13.54
N TRP A 168 8.30 2.86 -12.25
CA TRP A 168 8.13 1.91 -11.16
C TRP A 168 6.88 1.04 -11.30
N ARG A 169 5.87 1.49 -12.05
CA ARG A 169 4.58 0.80 -12.22
C ARG A 169 4.43 0.15 -13.58
N ILE A 170 4.86 0.81 -14.64
CA ILE A 170 4.71 0.24 -15.97
C ILE A 170 5.67 -0.92 -16.22
N CYS A 171 6.90 -0.86 -15.67
CA CYS A 171 7.88 -1.92 -15.89
C CYS A 171 7.41 -3.28 -15.38
N PRO A 172 6.99 -3.46 -14.11
CA PRO A 172 6.47 -4.73 -13.63
C PRO A 172 5.17 -5.15 -14.33
N ALA A 173 4.26 -4.21 -14.60
CA ALA A 173 3.00 -4.50 -15.29
C ALA A 173 3.25 -5.08 -16.70
N LEU A 174 4.10 -4.44 -17.49
CA LEU A 174 4.44 -4.93 -18.84
C LEU A 174 5.20 -6.27 -18.79
N ALA A 175 6.11 -6.42 -17.81
CA ALA A 175 6.91 -7.65 -17.69
C ALA A 175 6.03 -8.88 -17.46
N VAL A 176 5.03 -8.80 -16.59
CA VAL A 176 4.13 -9.93 -16.31
C VAL A 176 3.08 -10.16 -17.41
N GLY A 177 2.97 -9.26 -18.40
CA GLY A 177 2.03 -9.41 -19.51
C GLY A 177 0.77 -8.54 -19.41
N CYS A 178 0.69 -7.60 -18.49
CA CYS A 178 -0.37 -6.60 -18.45
C CYS A 178 -0.17 -5.52 -19.51
N THR A 179 -1.24 -4.81 -19.87
CA THR A 179 -1.19 -3.58 -20.69
C THR A 179 -1.58 -2.39 -19.82
N VAL A 180 -1.12 -1.20 -20.18
CA VAL A 180 -1.24 -0.03 -19.30
C VAL A 180 -1.86 1.16 -20.03
N VAL A 181 -2.82 1.80 -19.36
CA VAL A 181 -3.33 3.13 -19.69
C VAL A 181 -2.94 4.08 -18.57
N VAL A 182 -2.12 5.07 -18.90
CA VAL A 182 -1.64 6.07 -17.95
C VAL A 182 -2.42 7.37 -18.15
N LEU A 183 -3.07 7.82 -17.10
CA LEU A 183 -3.62 9.17 -17.01
C LEU A 183 -2.59 10.07 -16.32
N VAL A 184 -2.01 10.98 -17.07
CA VAL A 184 -1.07 11.97 -16.56
C VAL A 184 -1.75 13.32 -16.40
N PRO A 185 -1.30 14.16 -15.45
CA PRO A 185 -1.79 15.53 -15.34
C PRO A 185 -1.58 16.30 -16.65
N PRO A 186 -2.42 17.29 -16.95
CA PRO A 186 -2.16 18.23 -18.03
C PRO A 186 -0.76 18.85 -17.87
N ALA A 187 -0.11 19.14 -18.97
CA ALA A 187 1.24 19.72 -19.00
C ALA A 187 2.39 18.79 -18.51
N SER A 188 2.24 17.49 -18.72
CA SER A 188 3.26 16.46 -18.42
C SER A 188 3.83 15.83 -19.71
N PRO A 189 4.74 16.48 -20.44
CA PRO A 189 5.24 16.00 -21.74
C PRO A 189 6.16 14.79 -21.65
N THR A 190 6.93 14.61 -20.56
CA THR A 190 7.90 13.51 -20.44
C THR A 190 7.27 12.11 -20.53
N PRO A 191 6.12 11.81 -19.86
CA PRO A 191 5.39 10.57 -20.07
C PRO A 191 4.92 10.32 -21.50
N LEU A 192 4.52 11.38 -22.21
CA LEU A 192 4.12 11.29 -23.63
C LEU A 192 5.32 10.97 -24.52
N LEU A 193 6.47 11.60 -24.27
CA LEU A 193 7.73 11.26 -24.94
C LEU A 193 8.10 9.79 -24.73
N LEU A 194 8.02 9.29 -23.51
CA LEU A 194 8.30 7.89 -23.22
C LEU A 194 7.37 6.95 -23.99
N ALA A 195 6.06 7.26 -24.05
CA ALA A 195 5.12 6.48 -24.83
C ALA A 195 5.44 6.50 -26.34
N GLN A 196 5.88 7.64 -26.87
CA GLN A 196 6.37 7.74 -28.24
C GLN A 196 7.58 6.85 -28.47
N LEU A 197 8.60 6.89 -27.59
CA LEU A 197 9.79 6.03 -27.68
C LEU A 197 9.43 4.54 -27.63
N ALA A 198 8.44 4.17 -26.82
CA ALA A 198 7.93 2.80 -26.78
C ALA A 198 7.21 2.45 -28.09
N GLY A 199 6.44 3.35 -28.65
CA GLY A 199 5.72 3.15 -29.92
C GLY A 199 6.65 3.06 -31.15
N GLU A 200 7.77 3.77 -31.15
CA GLU A 200 8.79 3.70 -32.20
C GLU A 200 9.44 2.32 -32.34
N LEU A 201 9.33 1.46 -31.32
CA LEU A 201 9.74 0.07 -31.44
C LEU A 201 8.86 -0.75 -32.38
N GLY A 202 7.65 -0.29 -32.69
CA GLY A 202 6.74 -0.83 -33.70
C GLY A 202 6.16 -2.22 -33.45
N SER A 203 6.59 -2.92 -32.43
CA SER A 203 6.33 -4.34 -32.25
C SER A 203 4.95 -4.64 -31.65
N PHE A 204 4.48 -3.80 -30.69
CA PHE A 204 3.25 -4.08 -29.95
C PHE A 204 2.50 -2.76 -29.66
N PRO A 205 1.76 -2.21 -30.63
CA PRO A 205 0.98 -1.00 -30.40
C PRO A 205 -0.12 -1.26 -29.37
N GLY A 206 -0.32 -0.31 -28.45
CA GLY A 206 -1.39 -0.36 -27.47
C GLY A 206 -1.04 -1.02 -26.13
N ILE A 207 0.16 -1.56 -25.93
CA ILE A 207 0.58 -2.07 -24.60
C ILE A 207 0.81 -0.96 -23.59
N LEU A 208 1.22 0.22 -24.07
CA LEU A 208 1.38 1.44 -23.28
C LEU A 208 0.66 2.60 -23.96
N ASN A 209 -0.32 3.16 -23.30
CA ASN A 209 -1.12 4.28 -23.76
C ASN A 209 -1.05 5.40 -22.73
N VAL A 210 -0.78 6.62 -23.15
CA VAL A 210 -0.69 7.79 -22.27
C VAL A 210 -1.68 8.85 -22.71
N ILE A 211 -2.57 9.21 -21.80
CA ILE A 211 -3.57 10.26 -21.99
C ILE A 211 -3.32 11.39 -20.99
N SER A 212 -3.36 12.62 -21.46
CA SER A 212 -3.18 13.81 -20.62
C SER A 212 -4.56 14.41 -20.31
N GLY A 213 -4.87 14.57 -19.01
CA GLY A 213 -6.19 15.07 -18.64
C GLY A 213 -6.31 15.44 -17.16
N PRO A 214 -7.44 16.07 -16.79
CA PRO A 214 -7.68 16.46 -15.40
C PRO A 214 -7.87 15.26 -14.49
N ALA A 215 -7.58 15.43 -13.19
CA ALA A 215 -7.72 14.39 -12.18
C ALA A 215 -9.16 13.80 -12.09
N SER A 216 -10.17 14.57 -12.49
CA SER A 216 -11.57 14.11 -12.57
C SER A 216 -11.79 12.93 -13.52
N LEU A 217 -10.88 12.67 -14.45
CA LEU A 217 -10.91 11.46 -15.30
C LEU A 217 -10.39 10.21 -14.60
N GLY A 218 -9.74 10.35 -13.44
CA GLY A 218 -9.30 9.20 -12.65
C GLY A 218 -10.42 8.21 -12.32
N PRO A 219 -11.54 8.65 -11.74
CA PRO A 219 -12.72 7.81 -11.53
C PRO A 219 -13.30 7.21 -12.84
N VAL A 220 -13.24 7.93 -13.95
CA VAL A 220 -13.70 7.42 -15.24
C VAL A 220 -12.84 6.27 -15.72
N LEU A 221 -11.49 6.42 -15.67
CA LEU A 221 -10.54 5.37 -16.01
C LEU A 221 -10.72 4.15 -15.08
N ALA A 222 -10.78 4.40 -13.78
CA ALA A 222 -10.90 3.37 -12.78
C ALA A 222 -12.20 2.56 -12.89
N SER A 223 -13.29 3.20 -13.36
CA SER A 223 -14.59 2.54 -13.52
C SER A 223 -14.72 1.74 -14.81
N GLN A 224 -13.78 1.83 -15.75
CA GLN A 224 -13.87 1.09 -17.01
C GLN A 224 -13.87 -0.44 -16.76
N PRO A 225 -14.82 -1.20 -17.33
CA PRO A 225 -14.96 -2.63 -17.04
C PRO A 225 -13.72 -3.48 -17.37
N ARG A 226 -12.95 -3.10 -18.40
CA ARG A 226 -11.72 -3.81 -18.78
C ARG A 226 -10.52 -3.52 -17.88
N VAL A 227 -10.56 -2.46 -17.06
CA VAL A 227 -9.48 -2.13 -16.12
C VAL A 227 -9.57 -3.04 -14.90
N GLN A 228 -8.62 -3.93 -14.74
CA GLN A 228 -8.58 -4.92 -13.67
C GLN A 228 -7.86 -4.42 -12.42
N LYS A 229 -6.83 -3.60 -12.61
CA LYS A 229 -6.02 -2.97 -11.57
C LYS A 229 -5.98 -1.47 -11.78
N VAL A 230 -6.17 -0.74 -10.70
CA VAL A 230 -5.91 0.70 -10.67
C VAL A 230 -4.72 0.95 -9.77
N ALA A 231 -3.69 1.60 -10.29
CA ALA A 231 -2.55 2.08 -9.53
C ALA A 231 -2.67 3.61 -9.42
N PHE A 232 -2.70 4.13 -8.21
CA PHE A 232 -2.83 5.55 -7.96
C PHE A 232 -1.65 6.09 -7.17
N CYS A 233 -1.09 7.21 -7.63
CA CYS A 233 -0.02 7.94 -6.94
C CYS A 233 -0.46 9.38 -6.75
N GLY A 234 -0.64 9.80 -5.49
CA GLY A 234 -1.16 11.13 -5.22
C GLY A 234 -1.35 11.46 -3.75
N ALA A 235 -2.19 12.45 -3.51
CA ALA A 235 -2.56 12.87 -2.17
C ALA A 235 -3.47 11.83 -1.49
N VAL A 236 -3.40 11.81 -0.15
CA VAL A 236 -4.19 10.88 0.67
C VAL A 236 -5.70 11.05 0.42
N GLU A 237 -6.18 12.27 0.36
CA GLU A 237 -7.61 12.54 0.16
C GLU A 237 -8.12 12.10 -1.22
N GLU A 238 -7.30 12.26 -2.27
CA GLU A 238 -7.62 11.75 -3.61
C GLU A 238 -7.68 10.21 -3.60
N GLY A 239 -6.75 9.55 -2.88
CA GLY A 239 -6.76 8.10 -2.70
C GLY A 239 -8.01 7.60 -1.95
N ARG A 240 -8.45 8.33 -0.92
CA ARG A 240 -9.71 8.03 -0.20
C ARG A 240 -10.93 8.17 -1.10
N ALA A 241 -11.00 9.25 -1.88
CA ALA A 241 -12.09 9.48 -2.83
C ALA A 241 -12.14 8.38 -3.89
N LEU A 242 -10.99 7.99 -4.44
CA LEU A 242 -10.88 6.94 -5.44
C LEU A 242 -11.31 5.57 -4.87
N ARG A 243 -10.92 5.23 -3.64
CA ARG A 243 -11.35 4.00 -2.98
C ARG A 243 -12.86 3.94 -2.82
N ARG A 244 -13.50 5.03 -2.38
CA ARG A 244 -14.97 5.11 -2.31
C ARG A 244 -15.64 4.92 -3.66
N THR A 245 -15.11 5.54 -4.70
CA THR A 245 -15.63 5.44 -6.08
C THR A 245 -15.53 4.01 -6.62
N LEU A 246 -14.49 3.28 -6.26
CA LEU A 246 -14.26 1.92 -6.76
C LEU A 246 -14.98 0.84 -5.97
N ALA A 247 -15.59 1.15 -4.83
CA ALA A 247 -16.31 0.18 -4.01
C ALA A 247 -17.36 -0.57 -4.82
N GLY A 248 -17.31 -1.90 -4.81
CA GLY A 248 -18.20 -2.76 -5.58
C GLY A 248 -17.89 -2.87 -7.09
N ARG A 249 -16.91 -2.10 -7.61
CA ARG A 249 -16.58 -2.14 -9.04
C ARG A 249 -15.60 -3.22 -9.44
N GLY A 250 -15.07 -3.95 -8.49
CA GLY A 250 -14.27 -5.16 -8.69
C GLY A 250 -12.83 -4.95 -9.20
N ALA A 251 -12.38 -3.72 -9.46
CA ALA A 251 -11.00 -3.44 -9.76
C ALA A 251 -10.15 -3.48 -8.48
N GLU A 252 -8.98 -4.10 -8.55
CA GLU A 252 -8.02 -3.99 -7.44
C GLU A 252 -7.38 -2.60 -7.41
N LEU A 253 -7.23 -2.02 -6.22
CA LEU A 253 -6.68 -0.69 -6.01
C LEU A 253 -5.35 -0.75 -5.27
N GLY A 254 -4.28 -0.33 -5.93
CA GLY A 254 -2.97 -0.07 -5.33
C GLY A 254 -2.80 1.42 -5.08
N LEU A 255 -2.49 1.79 -3.85
CA LEU A 255 -2.32 3.17 -3.42
C LEU A 255 -0.88 3.45 -3.00
N ALA A 256 -0.33 4.53 -3.50
CA ALA A 256 0.95 5.07 -3.10
C ALA A 256 0.78 6.56 -2.78
N LEU A 257 0.69 6.89 -1.50
CA LEU A 257 0.16 8.16 -1.03
C LEU A 257 1.15 8.91 -0.13
N GLY A 258 1.02 10.24 -0.14
CA GLY A 258 1.83 11.13 0.68
C GLY A 258 3.29 11.21 0.23
N THR A 259 4.02 12.14 0.80
CA THR A 259 5.38 12.48 0.38
C THR A 259 6.34 12.68 1.55
N GLU A 260 5.85 12.81 2.77
CA GLU A 260 6.65 13.07 3.96
C GLU A 260 7.63 11.93 4.27
N SER A 261 8.89 12.28 4.53
CA SER A 261 9.92 11.37 5.05
C SER A 261 10.21 11.67 6.51
N LEU A 262 10.73 10.67 7.23
CA LEU A 262 11.17 10.79 8.61
C LEU A 262 12.69 10.56 8.70
N LEU A 263 13.37 11.33 9.54
CA LEU A 263 14.77 11.09 9.88
C LEU A 263 14.95 11.12 11.39
N VAL A 264 15.59 10.10 11.95
CA VAL A 264 15.92 9.97 13.37
C VAL A 264 17.43 10.04 13.53
N LEU A 265 17.91 11.01 14.30
CA LEU A 265 19.33 11.24 14.57
C LEU A 265 19.59 11.00 16.06
N THR A 266 20.45 10.02 16.36
CA THR A 266 20.81 9.65 17.74
C THR A 266 22.11 10.32 18.17
N GLU A 267 22.42 10.29 19.47
CA GLU A 267 23.70 10.79 20.01
C GLU A 267 24.94 10.08 19.45
N ALA A 268 24.76 8.87 18.95
CA ALA A 268 25.85 8.07 18.39
C ALA A 268 25.98 8.25 16.88
N ALA A 269 25.31 9.23 16.29
CA ALA A 269 25.42 9.52 14.86
C ALA A 269 26.68 10.33 14.56
N ASP A 270 27.28 10.10 13.40
CA ASP A 270 28.16 11.07 12.79
C ASP A 270 27.30 12.26 12.33
N VAL A 271 27.44 13.38 13.06
CA VAL A 271 26.59 14.56 12.83
C VAL A 271 26.85 15.19 11.46
N ASP A 272 28.06 15.16 10.94
CA ASP A 272 28.37 15.72 9.63
C ASP A 272 27.69 14.94 8.50
N SER A 273 27.80 13.62 8.51
CA SER A 273 27.11 12.74 7.57
C SER A 273 25.59 12.84 7.72
N ALA A 274 25.09 12.92 8.95
CA ALA A 274 23.67 13.07 9.23
C ALA A 274 23.09 14.39 8.68
N VAL A 275 23.81 15.48 8.82
CA VAL A 275 23.43 16.79 8.26
C VAL A 275 23.34 16.74 6.74
N GLU A 276 24.31 16.11 6.06
CA GLU A 276 24.22 15.90 4.60
C GLU A 276 23.02 14.98 4.26
N GLY A 277 22.74 13.98 5.08
CA GLY A 277 21.55 13.15 4.94
C GLY A 277 20.24 13.92 5.07
N VAL A 278 20.15 14.90 5.97
CA VAL A 278 19.01 15.82 6.08
C VAL A 278 18.90 16.69 4.82
N VAL A 279 20.04 17.22 4.32
CA VAL A 279 20.07 18.00 3.07
C VAL A 279 19.57 17.17 1.89
N ASP A 280 20.05 15.94 1.78
CA ASP A 280 19.63 15.01 0.74
C ASP A 280 18.14 14.67 0.83
N ALA A 281 17.62 14.54 2.04
CA ALA A 281 16.21 14.20 2.28
C ALA A 281 15.25 15.36 2.00
N ALA A 282 15.64 16.58 2.38
CA ALA A 282 14.72 17.72 2.43
C ALA A 282 14.86 18.68 1.24
N TRP A 283 16.08 18.90 0.76
CA TRP A 283 16.37 20.00 -0.18
C TRP A 283 17.06 19.55 -1.44
N SER A 284 17.85 18.48 -1.43
CA SER A 284 18.29 17.91 -2.69
C SER A 284 17.16 17.06 -3.26
N ASP A 285 17.03 17.05 -4.57
CA ASP A 285 16.01 16.22 -5.24
C ASP A 285 16.37 14.71 -5.22
N ARG A 286 17.34 14.33 -4.40
CA ARG A 286 17.87 12.96 -4.34
C ARG A 286 16.85 11.94 -3.86
N SER A 287 15.94 12.33 -2.99
CA SER A 287 14.87 11.43 -2.50
C SER A 287 13.62 11.46 -3.35
N ALA A 288 13.58 12.30 -4.37
CA ALA A 288 12.37 12.79 -4.99
C ALA A 288 11.76 11.86 -6.05
N VAL A 289 11.46 10.64 -5.69
CA VAL A 289 10.29 10.00 -6.30
C VAL A 289 9.04 10.78 -5.88
N ARG A 290 9.05 11.33 -4.65
CA ARG A 290 7.93 12.14 -4.13
C ARG A 290 8.51 13.31 -3.34
N PRO A 291 8.41 14.54 -3.87
CA PRO A 291 8.88 15.71 -3.15
C PRO A 291 7.95 16.00 -1.97
N GLY A 292 8.40 15.69 -0.79
CA GLY A 292 7.75 16.01 0.48
C GLY A 292 8.70 16.71 1.41
N GLY A 293 8.19 17.25 2.51
CA GLY A 293 9.00 17.76 3.59
C GLY A 293 9.58 16.66 4.46
N LEU A 294 10.41 17.03 5.40
CA LEU A 294 11.09 16.11 6.30
C LEU A 294 10.66 16.38 7.75
N ARG A 295 10.29 15.30 8.42
CA ARG A 295 10.17 15.28 9.87
C ARG A 295 11.49 14.80 10.46
N LEU A 296 12.16 15.65 11.24
CA LEU A 296 13.47 15.39 11.82
C LEU A 296 13.36 15.23 13.34
N LEU A 297 13.73 14.06 13.84
CA LEU A 297 13.83 13.76 15.26
C LEU A 297 15.29 13.73 15.67
N ILE A 298 15.71 14.59 16.59
CA ILE A 298 17.10 14.72 17.05
C ILE A 298 17.15 14.39 18.53
N GLN A 299 18.09 13.54 18.94
CA GLN A 299 18.32 13.28 20.36
C GLN A 299 18.82 14.55 21.05
N GLU A 300 18.27 14.84 22.25
CA GLU A 300 18.48 16.09 22.97
C GLU A 300 19.97 16.43 23.19
N SER A 301 20.79 15.40 23.45
CA SER A 301 22.25 15.57 23.70
C SER A 301 23.05 16.15 22.53
N VAL A 302 22.57 15.97 21.29
CA VAL A 302 23.23 16.47 20.06
C VAL A 302 22.43 17.53 19.33
N TRP A 303 21.35 18.01 19.93
CA TRP A 303 20.45 18.98 19.33
C TRP A 303 21.12 20.27 18.89
N ASP A 304 21.78 20.95 19.82
CA ASP A 304 22.36 22.29 19.53
C ASP A 304 23.43 22.23 18.47
N GLU A 305 24.28 21.21 18.52
CA GLU A 305 25.32 21.00 17.51
C GLU A 305 24.73 20.71 16.14
N THR A 306 23.75 19.78 16.07
CA THR A 306 23.09 19.43 14.82
C THR A 306 22.39 20.63 14.21
N MET A 307 21.63 21.39 15.01
CA MET A 307 20.89 22.54 14.52
C MET A 307 21.81 23.64 14.00
N ARG A 308 22.92 23.91 14.68
CA ARG A 308 23.93 24.86 14.22
C ARG A 308 24.54 24.42 12.88
N ARG A 309 25.05 23.19 12.79
CA ARG A 309 25.65 22.67 11.56
C ARG A 309 24.64 22.65 10.40
N LEU A 310 23.40 22.27 10.68
CA LEU A 310 22.35 22.25 9.68
C LEU A 310 22.06 23.65 9.13
N GLN A 311 21.97 24.67 9.98
CA GLN A 311 21.76 26.06 9.58
C GLN A 311 22.95 26.58 8.73
N GLU A 312 24.19 26.28 9.15
CA GLU A 312 25.41 26.61 8.39
C GLU A 312 25.41 25.94 7.01
N ARG A 313 24.94 24.71 6.93
CA ARG A 313 24.87 23.96 5.66
C ARG A 313 23.74 24.48 4.76
N MET A 314 22.58 24.81 5.35
CA MET A 314 21.45 25.41 4.63
C MET A 314 21.85 26.73 3.95
N ALA A 315 22.64 27.57 4.63
CA ALA A 315 23.11 28.84 4.08
C ALA A 315 23.99 28.69 2.80
N ARG A 316 24.48 27.49 2.52
CA ARG A 316 25.30 27.18 1.33
C ARG A 316 24.48 26.56 0.19
N LEU A 317 23.19 26.27 0.41
CA LEU A 317 22.32 25.69 -0.62
C LEU A 317 22.01 26.74 -1.69
N ARG A 318 22.07 26.31 -2.94
CA ARG A 318 21.81 27.17 -4.10
C ARG A 318 20.47 26.82 -4.70
N ALA A 319 19.52 27.74 -4.59
CA ALA A 319 18.27 27.67 -5.32
C ALA A 319 18.46 28.33 -6.70
N GLY A 320 17.88 27.75 -7.74
CA GLY A 320 18.03 28.27 -9.09
C GLY A 320 17.37 27.43 -10.17
N ARG A 321 17.67 27.73 -11.41
CA ARG A 321 17.10 27.03 -12.57
C ARG A 321 17.54 25.56 -12.58
N GLY A 322 16.60 24.63 -12.62
CA GLY A 322 16.88 23.20 -12.55
C GLY A 322 17.86 22.69 -13.61
N LEU A 323 17.91 23.32 -14.78
CA LEU A 323 18.89 22.99 -15.85
C LEU A 323 20.33 23.44 -15.57
N ASP A 324 20.54 24.26 -14.54
CA ASP A 324 21.90 24.60 -14.10
C ASP A 324 22.46 23.46 -13.24
N GLY A 325 23.53 22.82 -13.70
CA GLY A 325 24.18 21.72 -12.99
C GLY A 325 24.80 22.10 -11.63
N ALA A 326 24.87 23.38 -11.30
CA ALA A 326 25.41 23.89 -10.03
C ALA A 326 24.34 24.08 -8.96
N VAL A 327 23.06 23.96 -9.31
CA VAL A 327 21.91 24.19 -8.43
C VAL A 327 21.62 22.98 -7.57
N ASP A 328 21.31 23.22 -6.30
CA ASP A 328 20.90 22.18 -5.33
C ASP A 328 19.38 22.00 -5.31
N MET A 329 18.62 23.08 -5.48
CA MET A 329 17.16 23.11 -5.45
C MET A 329 16.60 23.87 -6.64
N GLY A 330 15.56 23.31 -7.27
CA GLY A 330 14.76 23.96 -8.28
C GLY A 330 13.45 24.55 -7.75
N ALA A 331 12.67 25.22 -8.60
CA ALA A 331 11.32 25.66 -8.29
C ALA A 331 10.31 24.55 -8.60
N ARG A 332 9.30 24.37 -7.73
CA ARG A 332 8.28 23.32 -7.86
C ARG A 332 6.90 23.84 -8.27
N GLY A 333 6.84 25.08 -8.74
CA GLY A 333 5.60 25.76 -9.13
C GLY A 333 4.84 26.39 -7.97
N ALA A 334 3.86 27.23 -8.31
CA ALA A 334 3.13 28.08 -7.36
C ALA A 334 2.40 27.30 -6.28
N ALA A 335 1.78 26.19 -6.62
CA ALA A 335 1.00 25.40 -5.64
C ALA A 335 1.87 24.85 -4.50
N ALA A 336 3.08 24.36 -4.79
CA ALA A 336 4.00 23.89 -3.77
C ALA A 336 4.54 25.05 -2.92
N HIS A 337 4.83 26.18 -3.55
CA HIS A 337 5.22 27.41 -2.88
C HIS A 337 4.16 27.89 -1.89
N ASP A 338 2.89 27.97 -2.31
CA ASP A 338 1.78 28.41 -1.48
C ASP A 338 1.52 27.48 -0.30
N LEU A 339 1.70 26.16 -0.51
CA LEU A 339 1.55 25.17 0.55
C LEU A 339 2.62 25.34 1.62
N ALA A 340 3.88 25.51 1.21
CA ALA A 340 5.00 25.75 2.13
C ALA A 340 4.82 27.07 2.88
N GLN A 341 4.39 28.13 2.19
CA GLN A 341 4.15 29.44 2.80
C GLN A 341 3.03 29.40 3.86
N ARG A 342 1.93 28.68 3.56
CA ARG A 342 0.86 28.49 4.53
C ARG A 342 1.34 27.76 5.78
N TYR A 343 2.03 26.63 5.60
CA TYR A 343 2.57 25.84 6.70
C TYR A 343 3.50 26.67 7.60
N VAL A 344 4.43 27.40 7.01
CA VAL A 344 5.40 28.25 7.75
C VAL A 344 4.67 29.37 8.52
N ARG A 345 3.65 29.98 7.92
CA ARG A 345 2.86 31.02 8.58
C ARG A 345 2.07 30.47 9.77
N GLU A 346 1.44 29.30 9.59
CA GLU A 346 0.73 28.62 10.67
C GLU A 346 1.68 28.23 11.79
N ALA A 347 2.82 27.62 11.48
CA ALA A 347 3.84 27.26 12.46
C ALA A 347 4.32 28.45 13.29
N ARG A 348 4.57 29.61 12.64
CA ARG A 348 4.91 30.88 13.37
C ARG A 348 3.78 31.33 14.29
N SER A 349 2.53 31.23 13.85
CA SER A 349 1.38 31.63 14.67
C SER A 349 1.18 30.74 15.91
N GLU A 350 1.68 29.51 15.84
CA GLU A 350 1.69 28.52 16.92
C GLU A 350 2.90 28.65 17.85
N GLY A 351 3.80 29.63 17.60
CA GLY A 351 4.97 29.91 18.42
C GLY A 351 6.24 29.12 18.05
N ALA A 352 6.25 28.42 16.93
CA ALA A 352 7.43 27.72 16.45
C ALA A 352 8.54 28.69 16.02
N GLN A 353 9.77 28.26 16.20
CA GLN A 353 10.93 28.97 15.64
C GLN A 353 11.10 28.57 14.17
N VAL A 354 11.31 29.57 13.33
CA VAL A 354 11.49 29.35 11.88
C VAL A 354 12.79 29.99 11.44
N PHE A 355 13.69 29.16 10.91
CA PHE A 355 14.90 29.57 10.24
C PHE A 355 14.76 29.37 8.74
N GLN A 356 15.03 30.42 7.95
CA GLN A 356 15.05 30.37 6.50
C GLN A 356 16.42 30.82 5.99
N ALA A 357 17.04 30.02 5.15
CA ALA A 357 18.34 30.30 4.60
C ALA A 357 18.24 30.97 3.23
N GLY A 358 19.08 31.98 3.00
CA GLY A 358 19.23 32.68 1.72
C GLY A 358 18.27 33.86 1.52
N ASP A 359 18.74 34.86 0.83
CA ASP A 359 17.96 36.02 0.39
C ASP A 359 17.21 35.65 -0.90
N VAL A 360 16.10 34.92 -0.76
CA VAL A 360 15.21 34.66 -1.88
C VAL A 360 14.18 35.80 -1.93
N PRO A 361 14.11 36.57 -3.04
CA PRO A 361 13.13 37.63 -3.18
C PRO A 361 11.70 37.14 -2.99
N SER A 362 10.84 37.97 -2.43
CA SER A 362 9.46 37.62 -2.09
C SER A 362 8.57 37.23 -3.31
N ASP A 363 8.93 37.71 -4.46
CA ASP A 363 8.27 37.46 -5.77
C ASP A 363 8.97 36.36 -6.58
N SER A 364 9.94 35.70 -5.98
CA SER A 364 10.69 34.59 -6.59
C SER A 364 9.84 33.31 -6.69
N PRO A 365 9.97 32.52 -7.76
CA PRO A 365 9.34 31.22 -7.86
C PRO A 365 9.96 30.17 -6.92
N PHE A 366 11.08 30.53 -6.26
CA PHE A 366 11.79 29.66 -5.33
C PHE A 366 11.31 29.88 -3.89
N PHE A 367 11.07 28.77 -3.18
CA PHE A 367 10.84 28.82 -1.75
C PHE A 367 12.17 28.56 -1.02
N PRO A 368 12.56 29.39 -0.02
CA PRO A 368 13.83 29.19 0.67
C PRO A 368 13.85 27.87 1.47
N PRO A 369 15.02 27.20 1.57
CA PRO A 369 15.18 26.10 2.51
C PRO A 369 14.73 26.55 3.91
N THR A 370 13.80 25.81 4.50
CA THR A 370 13.15 26.23 5.74
C THR A 370 13.26 25.15 6.80
N LEU A 371 13.66 25.56 8.01
CA LEU A 371 13.74 24.73 9.19
C LEU A 371 12.77 25.29 10.24
N VAL A 372 11.85 24.47 10.71
CA VAL A 372 10.87 24.78 11.75
C VAL A 372 11.18 23.93 12.98
N SER A 373 11.28 24.55 14.16
CA SER A 373 11.52 23.85 15.42
C SER A 373 10.59 24.33 16.52
N ASP A 374 10.63 23.63 17.64
CA ASP A 374 9.84 23.94 18.84
C ASP A 374 8.32 23.94 18.63
N LEU A 375 7.84 23.13 17.65
CA LEU A 375 6.43 22.81 17.52
C LEU A 375 5.96 21.97 18.70
N LEU A 376 4.87 22.37 19.32
CA LEU A 376 4.24 21.56 20.37
C LEU A 376 3.64 20.27 19.78
N PRO A 377 3.70 19.14 20.49
CA PRO A 377 3.15 17.88 19.99
C PRO A 377 1.64 17.91 19.67
N ALA A 378 0.89 18.81 20.32
CA ALA A 378 -0.54 19.01 20.08
C ALA A 378 -0.84 19.99 18.94
N SER A 379 0.18 20.67 18.42
CA SER A 379 0.06 21.63 17.32
C SER A 379 -0.52 20.98 16.06
N PRO A 380 -1.48 21.59 15.37
CA PRO A 380 -1.92 21.17 14.04
C PRO A 380 -0.76 20.97 13.07
N CYS A 381 0.23 21.87 13.05
CA CYS A 381 1.41 21.75 12.20
C CYS A 381 2.25 20.51 12.53
N SER A 382 2.31 20.06 13.80
CA SER A 382 3.03 18.84 14.15
C SER A 382 2.33 17.56 13.68
N GLN A 383 1.05 17.63 13.37
CA GLN A 383 0.21 16.53 12.89
C GLN A 383 0.01 16.57 11.36
N ALA A 384 0.09 17.74 10.76
CA ALA A 384 -0.02 17.93 9.33
C ALA A 384 1.17 17.30 8.57
N GLU A 385 0.98 17.01 7.31
CA GLU A 385 2.09 16.64 6.40
C GLU A 385 3.01 17.84 6.21
N VAL A 386 4.32 17.63 6.44
CA VAL A 386 5.32 18.68 6.24
C VAL A 386 5.51 18.89 4.73
N PRO A 387 5.31 20.11 4.20
CA PRO A 387 5.46 20.36 2.78
C PRO A 387 6.94 20.55 2.38
N TRP A 388 7.28 20.19 1.16
CA TRP A 388 8.56 20.59 0.59
C TRP A 388 8.62 22.12 0.39
N PRO A 389 9.74 22.81 0.66
CA PRO A 389 11.03 22.35 1.15
C PRO A 389 11.23 22.67 2.68
N VAL A 390 10.33 22.19 3.50
CA VAL A 390 10.36 22.44 4.94
C VAL A 390 10.86 21.20 5.70
N VAL A 391 11.69 21.44 6.72
CA VAL A 391 12.07 20.46 7.74
C VAL A 391 11.42 20.86 9.05
N ALA A 392 10.67 19.93 9.66
CA ALA A 392 10.10 20.11 11.00
C ALA A 392 10.91 19.28 12.01
N ALA A 393 11.70 19.96 12.84
CA ALA A 393 12.58 19.34 13.83
C ALA A 393 11.96 19.27 15.22
N SER A 394 12.14 18.12 15.88
CA SER A 394 11.69 17.88 17.26
C SER A 394 12.75 17.11 18.05
N ARG A 395 12.79 17.35 19.37
CA ARG A 395 13.74 16.67 20.29
C ARG A 395 13.14 15.39 20.83
N PHE A 396 14.01 14.41 21.10
CA PHE A 396 13.65 13.23 21.89
C PHE A 396 14.81 12.88 22.84
N ARG A 397 14.53 12.11 23.89
CA ARG A 397 15.54 11.70 24.91
C ARG A 397 15.95 10.25 24.77
N THR A 398 15.01 9.36 24.49
CA THR A 398 15.24 7.91 24.45
C THR A 398 14.75 7.31 23.13
N ALA A 399 15.33 6.18 22.72
CA ALA A 399 14.88 5.44 21.53
C ALA A 399 13.38 5.09 21.60
N LYS A 400 12.85 4.76 22.79
CA LYS A 400 11.43 4.47 23.00
C LYS A 400 10.56 5.70 22.72
N GLU A 401 10.99 6.87 23.13
CA GLU A 401 10.29 8.14 22.87
C GLU A 401 10.35 8.49 21.37
N ALA A 402 11.52 8.31 20.73
CA ALA A 402 11.67 8.51 19.29
C ALA A 402 10.69 7.62 18.50
N LEU A 403 10.59 6.34 18.86
CA LEU A 403 9.63 5.43 18.23
C LEU A 403 8.18 5.83 18.49
N ALA A 404 7.85 6.26 19.71
CA ALA A 404 6.50 6.73 20.03
C ALA A 404 6.11 7.96 19.20
N MET A 405 7.03 8.94 19.08
CA MET A 405 6.83 10.14 18.26
C MET A 405 6.72 9.79 16.76
N ALA A 406 7.63 8.97 16.26
CA ALA A 406 7.70 8.55 14.87
C ALA A 406 6.45 7.78 14.43
N ASN A 407 5.98 6.87 15.28
CA ASN A 407 4.86 5.98 14.95
C ASN A 407 3.47 6.61 15.20
N ARG A 408 3.40 7.77 15.85
CA ARG A 408 2.15 8.49 16.15
C ARG A 408 1.48 9.04 14.88
N THR A 409 2.27 9.36 13.86
CA THR A 409 1.72 9.85 12.58
C THR A 409 0.93 8.75 11.86
N PRO A 410 -0.17 9.09 11.19
CA PRO A 410 -0.90 8.14 10.34
C PRO A 410 -0.11 7.75 9.09
N ARG A 411 1.01 8.40 8.82
CA ARG A 411 1.86 8.14 7.64
C ARG A 411 2.92 7.10 7.96
N GLY A 412 3.34 6.37 6.94
CA GLY A 412 4.33 5.31 7.07
C GLY A 412 5.06 5.05 5.74
N GLY A 413 5.57 6.10 5.10
CA GLY A 413 6.29 5.99 3.83
C GLY A 413 7.71 5.45 4.06
N SER A 414 8.64 6.32 4.41
CA SER A 414 10.05 5.99 4.59
C SER A 414 10.67 6.71 5.77
N ALA A 415 11.77 6.14 6.28
CA ALA A 415 12.55 6.74 7.35
C ALA A 415 14.05 6.50 7.15
N SER A 416 14.87 7.40 7.71
CA SER A 416 16.30 7.19 7.90
C SER A 416 16.64 7.19 9.37
N VAL A 417 17.60 6.37 9.77
CA VAL A 417 18.12 6.32 11.13
C VAL A 417 19.62 6.51 11.10
N TRP A 418 20.11 7.50 11.84
CA TRP A 418 21.53 7.80 11.93
C TRP A 418 22.06 7.44 13.31
N SER A 419 22.93 6.42 13.37
CA SER A 419 23.58 5.92 14.57
C SER A 419 24.75 5.01 14.20
N GLU A 420 25.92 5.26 14.78
CA GLU A 420 27.08 4.38 14.64
C GLU A 420 26.95 3.12 15.51
N ARG A 421 25.98 3.10 16.44
CA ARG A 421 25.65 1.91 17.23
C ARG A 421 24.67 1.04 16.47
N LEU A 422 25.16 0.01 15.80
CA LEU A 422 24.34 -0.90 14.99
C LEU A 422 23.12 -1.45 15.73
N GLY A 423 23.30 -1.85 17.00
CA GLY A 423 22.18 -2.37 17.81
C GLY A 423 21.03 -1.36 17.98
N GLN A 424 21.36 -0.10 18.24
CA GLN A 424 20.40 0.99 18.36
C GLN A 424 19.76 1.32 17.01
N ALA A 425 20.56 1.34 15.94
CA ALA A 425 20.07 1.57 14.59
C ALA A 425 19.05 0.51 14.14
N LEU A 426 19.35 -0.76 14.45
CA LEU A 426 18.44 -1.88 14.17
C LEU A 426 17.19 -1.83 15.06
N GLU A 427 17.32 -1.56 16.36
CA GLU A 427 16.16 -1.38 17.26
C GLU A 427 15.17 -0.34 16.71
N LEU A 428 15.69 0.83 16.35
CA LEU A 428 14.89 1.88 15.74
C LEU A 428 14.34 1.44 14.38
N GLY A 429 15.16 0.85 13.50
CA GLY A 429 14.76 0.39 12.19
C GLY A 429 13.64 -0.64 12.20
N TYR A 430 13.71 -1.61 13.12
CA TYR A 430 12.64 -2.60 13.33
C TYR A 430 11.39 -1.97 13.96
N GLY A 431 11.56 -1.03 14.90
CA GLY A 431 10.46 -0.42 15.63
C GLY A 431 9.66 0.63 14.84
N LEU A 432 10.25 1.24 13.82
CA LEU A 432 9.59 2.23 12.98
C LEU A 432 8.49 1.60 12.10
N GLN A 433 7.29 2.14 12.12
CA GLN A 433 6.15 1.69 11.31
C GLN A 433 6.14 2.39 9.95
N VAL A 434 7.13 2.08 9.12
CA VAL A 434 7.30 2.59 7.75
C VAL A 434 7.65 1.44 6.79
N GLY A 435 7.47 1.66 5.50
CA GLY A 435 7.77 0.62 4.51
C GLY A 435 9.25 0.49 4.16
N THR A 436 10.01 1.59 4.24
CA THR A 436 11.44 1.59 3.91
C THR A 436 12.24 2.32 4.98
N VAL A 437 13.34 1.73 5.42
CA VAL A 437 14.28 2.34 6.37
C VAL A 437 15.70 2.30 5.80
N TRP A 438 16.43 3.39 5.91
CA TRP A 438 17.85 3.48 5.61
C TRP A 438 18.63 3.73 6.90
N ILE A 439 19.70 2.98 7.12
CA ILE A 439 20.62 3.18 8.25
C ILE A 439 21.83 3.95 7.73
N ASN A 440 22.15 5.07 8.37
CA ASN A 440 23.24 5.99 8.00
C ASN A 440 23.24 6.37 6.50
N ALA A 441 22.08 6.45 5.92
CA ALA A 441 21.86 6.82 4.52
C ALA A 441 20.47 7.39 4.32
N HIS A 442 20.20 7.98 3.15
CA HIS A 442 18.84 8.39 2.75
C HIS A 442 18.64 8.21 1.25
N GLY A 443 17.43 7.81 0.88
CA GLY A 443 16.96 7.83 -0.51
C GLY A 443 17.60 6.82 -1.45
N LEU A 444 18.29 5.80 -0.93
CA LEU A 444 18.84 4.72 -1.74
C LEU A 444 17.71 3.91 -2.37
N ARG A 445 17.88 3.55 -3.64
CA ARG A 445 16.90 2.82 -4.43
C ARG A 445 17.58 1.85 -5.37
N ASN A 446 16.95 0.70 -5.53
CA ASN A 446 17.40 -0.32 -6.49
C ASN A 446 16.17 -1.09 -7.00
N SER A 447 16.19 -1.51 -8.26
CA SER A 447 15.09 -2.22 -8.91
C SER A 447 14.73 -3.56 -8.25
N GLU A 448 15.67 -4.20 -7.56
CA GLU A 448 15.51 -5.49 -6.90
C GLU A 448 14.89 -5.38 -5.51
N VAL A 449 14.94 -4.17 -4.92
CA VAL A 449 14.49 -3.93 -3.56
C VAL A 449 13.06 -3.43 -3.54
N PRO A 450 12.16 -4.10 -2.82
CA PRO A 450 10.79 -3.64 -2.71
C PRO A 450 10.72 -2.32 -1.95
N THR A 451 9.99 -1.38 -2.51
CA THR A 451 9.71 -0.07 -1.93
C THR A 451 8.20 0.13 -1.84
N GLY A 452 7.72 0.57 -0.72
CA GLY A 452 6.29 0.81 -0.48
C GLY A 452 6.07 1.58 0.80
N GLY A 453 4.81 1.77 1.15
CA GLY A 453 4.39 2.41 2.38
C GLY A 453 3.54 1.50 3.24
N CYS A 454 3.17 2.01 4.40
CA CYS A 454 2.15 1.41 5.26
C CYS A 454 1.24 2.49 5.83
N LYS A 455 0.24 2.10 6.59
CA LYS A 455 -0.77 3.02 7.12
C LYS A 455 -1.42 3.82 5.97
N GLU A 456 -1.62 5.13 6.14
CA GLU A 456 -2.19 6.01 5.12
C GLU A 456 -1.23 6.35 3.96
N SER A 457 0.05 5.97 4.05
CA SER A 457 0.97 6.09 2.90
C SER A 457 0.70 5.06 1.79
N GLY A 458 -0.25 4.18 2.02
CA GLY A 458 -0.75 3.26 1.01
C GLY A 458 -0.36 1.81 1.23
N SER A 459 -0.81 0.97 0.31
CA SER A 459 -0.68 -0.48 0.41
C SER A 459 0.01 -1.11 -0.81
N SER A 460 0.50 -0.30 -1.75
CA SER A 460 1.12 -0.77 -2.99
C SER A 460 2.63 -0.86 -2.85
N TRP A 461 3.21 -1.90 -3.43
CA TRP A 461 4.64 -2.18 -3.43
C TRP A 461 5.22 -2.07 -4.84
N HIS A 462 6.46 -1.64 -4.92
CA HIS A 462 7.18 -1.45 -6.18
C HIS A 462 8.58 -2.03 -6.05
N GLY A 463 9.14 -2.51 -7.16
CA GLY A 463 10.44 -3.17 -7.17
C GLY A 463 10.42 -4.58 -6.56
N GLY A 464 11.47 -5.33 -6.85
CA GLY A 464 11.57 -6.71 -6.43
C GLY A 464 10.41 -7.58 -6.90
N LEU A 465 10.30 -8.75 -6.31
CA LEU A 465 9.18 -9.67 -6.57
C LEU A 465 7.84 -9.11 -6.04
N ASP A 466 7.86 -8.33 -4.95
CA ASP A 466 6.64 -7.75 -4.38
C ASP A 466 5.95 -6.82 -5.39
N GLY A 467 6.72 -6.08 -6.18
CA GLY A 467 6.20 -5.21 -7.23
C GLY A 467 5.55 -5.98 -8.39
N LEU A 468 5.95 -7.23 -8.66
CA LEU A 468 5.32 -8.07 -9.67
C LEU A 468 3.95 -8.59 -9.21
N TYR A 469 3.84 -9.01 -7.94
CA TYR A 469 2.58 -9.48 -7.37
C TYR A 469 1.46 -8.43 -7.37
N GLU A 470 1.80 -7.15 -7.45
CA GLU A 470 0.80 -6.07 -7.62
C GLU A 470 0.00 -6.18 -8.92
N TYR A 471 0.53 -6.86 -9.95
CA TYR A 471 -0.06 -6.98 -11.29
C TYR A 471 -0.44 -8.41 -11.66
N LEU A 472 -0.39 -9.32 -10.68
CA LEU A 472 -0.69 -10.73 -10.84
C LEU A 472 -1.88 -11.13 -9.97
N ARG A 473 -2.63 -12.12 -10.45
CA ARG A 473 -3.67 -12.80 -9.68
C ARG A 473 -3.42 -14.31 -9.71
N PRO A 474 -3.91 -15.06 -8.70
CA PRO A 474 -3.83 -16.53 -8.77
C PRO A 474 -4.56 -17.07 -10.00
N SER A 475 -3.94 -18.00 -10.70
CA SER A 475 -4.51 -18.63 -11.91
C SER A 475 -5.87 -19.24 -11.63
N GLY A 476 -6.78 -19.11 -12.59
CA GLY A 476 -8.16 -19.58 -12.45
C GLY A 476 -9.01 -18.75 -11.47
N THR A 477 -8.53 -17.58 -11.05
CA THR A 477 -9.38 -16.62 -10.34
C THR A 477 -10.18 -15.83 -11.38
N PRO A 478 -11.50 -15.67 -11.21
CA PRO A 478 -12.29 -14.85 -12.13
C PRO A 478 -11.70 -13.44 -12.26
N GLY A 479 -11.74 -12.90 -13.46
CA GLY A 479 -11.40 -11.50 -13.70
C GLY A 479 -12.33 -10.56 -12.93
N ARG A 480 -12.21 -9.28 -13.22
CA ARG A 480 -13.06 -8.26 -12.60
C ARG A 480 -14.54 -8.62 -12.77
N LEU A 481 -15.21 -8.89 -11.67
CA LEU A 481 -16.66 -9.00 -11.58
C LEU A 481 -17.13 -7.74 -10.84
N ALA A 482 -17.85 -6.88 -11.53
CA ALA A 482 -18.54 -5.77 -10.86
C ALA A 482 -19.71 -6.34 -10.08
N TYR A 483 -19.76 -6.05 -8.79
CA TYR A 483 -20.85 -6.41 -7.88
C TYR A 483 -21.49 -5.17 -7.25
N PHE A 484 -21.26 -4.03 -7.88
CA PHE A 484 -21.79 -2.74 -7.49
C PHE A 484 -23.33 -2.74 -7.55
N SER A 485 -23.93 -2.34 -6.46
CA SER A 485 -25.35 -2.10 -6.34
C SER A 485 -25.61 -0.62 -6.13
N GLU A 486 -26.37 0.02 -7.02
CA GLU A 486 -26.79 1.42 -6.87
C GLU A 486 -27.78 1.60 -5.71
N SER A 487 -28.51 0.53 -5.34
CA SER A 487 -29.45 0.54 -4.22
C SER A 487 -28.77 0.45 -2.86
N MET A 488 -27.42 0.31 -2.82
CA MET A 488 -26.65 0.22 -1.59
C MET A 488 -26.71 1.54 -0.81
N ASN A 489 -27.31 1.51 0.37
CA ASN A 489 -27.27 2.64 1.29
C ASN A 489 -26.19 2.42 2.34
N TYR A 490 -25.08 3.13 2.22
CA TYR A 490 -23.93 3.03 3.12
C TYR A 490 -24.24 3.51 4.54
N ASP A 491 -25.20 4.40 4.72
CA ASP A 491 -25.55 4.94 6.03
C ASP A 491 -26.38 3.91 6.84
N THR A 492 -27.17 3.11 6.17
CA THR A 492 -28.07 2.16 6.82
C THR A 492 -27.58 0.71 6.82
N PHE A 493 -26.58 0.36 6.00
CA PHE A 493 -26.04 -1.01 5.97
C PHE A 493 -25.56 -1.44 7.35
N GLY A 494 -26.02 -2.57 7.82
CA GLY A 494 -25.60 -3.15 9.09
C GLY A 494 -25.94 -2.30 10.33
N LEU A 495 -26.89 -1.37 10.24
CA LEU A 495 -27.45 -0.77 11.45
C LEU A 495 -28.13 -1.87 12.27
N ALA A 496 -27.93 -1.85 13.60
CA ALA A 496 -28.58 -2.78 14.49
C ALA A 496 -30.11 -2.65 14.30
N VAL A 497 -30.72 -3.66 13.72
CA VAL A 497 -32.16 -3.80 13.75
C VAL A 497 -32.51 -4.24 15.17
N PRO A 498 -33.41 -3.58 15.89
CA PRO A 498 -33.89 -4.08 17.16
C PRO A 498 -34.34 -5.52 16.93
N SER A 499 -33.84 -6.47 17.71
CA SER A 499 -34.23 -7.87 17.64
C SER A 499 -35.74 -7.96 17.85
N THR A 500 -36.53 -7.96 16.77
CA THR A 500 -37.95 -8.25 16.78
C THR A 500 -38.10 -9.75 16.76
N LEU A 501 -37.68 -10.43 17.82
CA LEU A 501 -38.32 -11.70 18.14
C LEU A 501 -39.77 -11.34 18.54
N PRO A 502 -40.75 -11.85 17.85
CA PRO A 502 -42.12 -11.66 18.28
C PRO A 502 -42.25 -12.10 19.76
N ALA A 503 -42.65 -11.16 20.62
CA ALA A 503 -42.94 -11.48 22.00
C ALA A 503 -44.00 -12.61 21.97
N GLY A 504 -43.58 -13.82 22.29
CA GLY A 504 -44.49 -14.97 22.30
C GLY A 504 -44.06 -16.22 21.56
N THR A 505 -42.91 -16.21 20.85
CA THR A 505 -42.36 -17.46 20.34
C THR A 505 -41.72 -18.26 21.48
N HIS A 506 -42.58 -18.92 22.26
CA HIS A 506 -42.15 -20.02 23.11
C HIS A 506 -41.66 -21.13 22.17
N LEU A 507 -40.35 -21.18 21.91
CA LEU A 507 -39.73 -22.36 21.31
C LEU A 507 -40.08 -23.53 22.22
N HIS A 508 -40.85 -24.45 21.68
CA HIS A 508 -41.23 -25.67 22.40
C HIS A 508 -39.97 -26.44 22.76
N THR A 509 -39.46 -26.21 23.96
CA THR A 509 -38.46 -27.05 24.57
C THR A 509 -39.15 -28.34 24.95
N SER A 510 -38.77 -29.45 24.37
CA SER A 510 -39.17 -30.78 24.84
C SER A 510 -38.79 -30.88 26.33
N PRO A 511 -39.68 -31.37 27.21
CA PRO A 511 -39.45 -31.39 28.66
C PRO A 511 -38.24 -32.20 29.13
N HIS A 512 -37.57 -32.88 28.23
CA HIS A 512 -36.42 -33.78 28.54
C HIS A 512 -35.06 -33.31 28.02
N SER A 513 -34.94 -32.12 27.43
CA SER A 513 -33.60 -31.57 27.07
C SER A 513 -33.19 -30.54 28.11
N SER A 514 -32.14 -30.84 28.86
CA SER A 514 -31.46 -29.85 29.70
C SER A 514 -31.12 -28.64 28.81
N PRO A 515 -31.42 -27.39 29.23
CA PRO A 515 -31.01 -26.21 28.48
C PRO A 515 -29.50 -26.17 28.36
N THR A 516 -29.00 -26.47 27.18
CA THR A 516 -27.58 -26.29 26.91
C THR A 516 -27.25 -24.81 27.09
N ALA A 517 -26.32 -24.52 27.98
CA ALA A 517 -25.88 -23.13 28.18
C ALA A 517 -25.44 -22.53 26.85
N PRO A 518 -25.82 -21.29 26.53
CA PRO A 518 -25.42 -20.65 25.27
C PRO A 518 -23.92 -20.52 25.17
N TYR A 519 -23.40 -20.75 23.97
CA TYR A 519 -22.01 -20.41 23.68
C TYR A 519 -21.79 -18.89 23.79
N GLY A 520 -20.88 -18.47 24.67
CA GLY A 520 -20.50 -17.07 24.83
C GLY A 520 -19.64 -16.55 23.68
N LEU A 521 -19.34 -15.26 23.71
CA LEU A 521 -18.31 -14.64 22.87
C LEU A 521 -16.93 -15.06 23.40
N PHE A 522 -16.00 -15.36 22.50
CA PHE A 522 -14.62 -15.68 22.90
C PHE A 522 -13.75 -14.43 22.78
N ILE A 523 -13.49 -13.75 23.89
CA ILE A 523 -12.73 -12.50 23.94
C ILE A 523 -11.73 -12.54 25.11
N GLY A 524 -10.49 -12.12 24.87
CA GLY A 524 -9.48 -12.09 25.90
C GLY A 524 -9.08 -13.48 26.40
N GLY A 525 -9.19 -14.52 25.57
CA GLY A 525 -8.84 -15.90 25.89
C GLY A 525 -9.89 -16.66 26.71
N ARG A 526 -11.12 -16.12 26.84
CA ARG A 526 -12.19 -16.77 27.62
C ARG A 526 -13.55 -16.53 27.00
N PHE A 527 -14.49 -17.43 27.29
CA PHE A 527 -15.90 -17.22 26.94
C PHE A 527 -16.56 -16.24 27.92
N GLN A 528 -17.33 -15.31 27.37
CA GLN A 528 -18.04 -14.31 28.15
C GLN A 528 -19.41 -13.98 27.54
N ALA A 529 -20.32 -13.46 28.36
CA ALA A 529 -21.62 -13.01 27.90
C ALA A 529 -21.47 -11.75 27.02
N PRO A 530 -22.33 -11.57 26.01
CA PRO A 530 -22.34 -10.35 25.21
C PRO A 530 -22.82 -9.14 26.04
N GLY A 531 -22.38 -7.95 25.65
CA GLY A 531 -22.75 -6.72 26.33
C GLY A 531 -24.24 -6.46 26.41
N ALA A 532 -25.00 -6.85 25.40
CA ALA A 532 -26.47 -6.76 25.36
C ALA A 532 -27.19 -7.93 26.05
N ARG A 533 -26.46 -8.95 26.52
CA ARG A 533 -26.98 -10.19 27.08
C ARG A 533 -27.97 -10.91 26.17
N SER A 534 -27.88 -10.71 24.85
CA SER A 534 -28.73 -11.36 23.85
C SER A 534 -28.07 -12.62 23.32
N SER A 535 -28.89 -13.58 22.89
CA SER A 535 -28.45 -14.79 22.21
C SER A 535 -29.41 -15.13 21.09
N ARG A 536 -28.91 -15.77 20.05
CA ARG A 536 -29.71 -16.23 18.92
C ARG A 536 -29.71 -17.76 18.85
N PRO A 537 -30.85 -18.37 18.42
CA PRO A 537 -30.92 -19.79 18.21
C PRO A 537 -30.14 -20.19 16.94
N ILE A 538 -29.43 -21.29 17.00
CA ILE A 538 -28.86 -21.98 15.85
C ILE A 538 -29.69 -23.25 15.60
N GLN A 539 -30.17 -23.37 14.37
CA GLN A 539 -30.96 -24.55 13.95
C GLN A 539 -30.06 -25.54 13.24
N ASP A 540 -30.42 -26.82 13.34
CA ASP A 540 -29.79 -27.87 12.53
C ASP A 540 -30.36 -27.87 11.09
N SER A 541 -29.84 -28.76 10.23
CA SER A 541 -30.30 -28.92 8.84
C SER A 541 -31.78 -29.30 8.69
N GLN A 542 -32.46 -29.74 9.79
CA GLN A 542 -33.85 -30.07 9.81
C GLN A 542 -34.72 -28.94 10.39
N GLY A 543 -34.13 -27.79 10.70
CA GLY A 543 -34.84 -26.66 11.31
C GLY A 543 -35.08 -26.80 12.82
N LYS A 544 -34.52 -27.83 13.46
CA LYS A 544 -34.65 -28.03 14.91
C LYS A 544 -33.57 -27.22 15.64
N LEU A 545 -33.97 -26.69 16.80
CA LEU A 545 -33.03 -25.97 17.66
C LEU A 545 -31.83 -26.86 18.04
N HIS A 546 -30.62 -26.47 17.65
CA HIS A 546 -29.38 -27.15 17.99
C HIS A 546 -28.74 -26.56 19.25
N SER A 547 -28.61 -25.25 19.30
CA SER A 547 -27.95 -24.51 20.41
C SER A 547 -28.30 -23.03 20.37
N TYR A 548 -27.86 -22.30 21.38
CA TYR A 548 -27.87 -20.85 21.39
C TYR A 548 -26.43 -20.32 21.31
N VAL A 549 -26.22 -19.26 20.58
CA VAL A 549 -24.94 -18.54 20.55
C VAL A 549 -25.15 -17.08 20.96
N ALA A 550 -24.17 -16.50 21.60
CA ALA A 550 -24.19 -15.10 21.99
C ALA A 550 -24.35 -14.19 20.77
N GLU A 551 -25.10 -13.12 20.92
CA GLU A 551 -25.28 -12.10 19.91
C GLU A 551 -24.50 -10.83 20.31
N GLY A 552 -23.28 -10.67 19.76
CA GLY A 552 -22.40 -9.58 20.01
C GLY A 552 -22.77 -8.32 19.21
N GLY A 553 -22.29 -7.17 19.66
CA GLY A 553 -22.53 -5.89 19.04
C GLY A 553 -21.28 -4.99 19.06
N ALA A 554 -21.47 -3.71 18.80
CA ALA A 554 -20.38 -2.73 18.69
C ALA A 554 -19.49 -2.65 19.95
N LYS A 555 -20.07 -2.82 21.15
CA LYS A 555 -19.31 -2.82 22.41
C LYS A 555 -18.38 -4.04 22.49
N ASP A 556 -18.87 -5.18 22.06
CA ASP A 556 -18.10 -6.43 22.10
C ASP A 556 -16.98 -6.42 21.08
N ILE A 557 -17.22 -5.88 19.87
CA ILE A 557 -16.15 -5.63 18.87
C ILE A 557 -15.07 -4.71 19.44
N ARG A 558 -15.45 -3.61 20.12
CA ARG A 558 -14.47 -2.72 20.75
C ARG A 558 -13.63 -3.46 21.78
N GLY A 559 -14.24 -4.23 22.66
CA GLY A 559 -13.52 -5.04 23.65
C GLY A 559 -12.62 -6.11 23.02
N ALA A 560 -13.05 -6.71 21.91
CA ALA A 560 -12.25 -7.67 21.14
C ALA A 560 -11.03 -7.01 20.48
N VAL A 561 -11.21 -5.83 19.88
CA VAL A 561 -10.09 -5.06 19.28
C VAL A 561 -9.10 -4.60 20.35
N GLU A 562 -9.58 -4.14 21.50
CA GLU A 562 -8.72 -3.76 22.63
C GLU A 562 -7.90 -4.96 23.14
N ALA A 563 -8.53 -6.11 23.34
CA ALA A 563 -7.82 -7.34 23.74
C ALA A 563 -6.77 -7.77 22.69
N ALA A 564 -7.11 -7.66 21.40
CA ALA A 564 -6.18 -7.95 20.32
C ALA A 564 -4.97 -7.02 20.32
N HIS A 565 -5.17 -5.71 20.51
CA HIS A 565 -4.08 -4.74 20.62
C HIS A 565 -3.15 -5.03 21.80
N GLN A 566 -3.70 -5.38 22.95
CA GLN A 566 -2.91 -5.74 24.13
C GLN A 566 -2.06 -6.99 23.90
N ALA A 567 -2.55 -7.96 23.14
CA ALA A 567 -1.84 -9.22 22.85
C ALA A 567 -0.78 -9.06 21.75
N THR A 568 -0.95 -8.12 20.82
CA THR A 568 -0.09 -7.96 19.62
C THR A 568 1.40 -7.84 19.93
N PRO A 569 1.88 -6.98 20.86
CA PRO A 569 3.31 -6.84 21.13
C PRO A 569 3.97 -8.14 21.61
N GLY A 570 3.29 -8.87 22.51
CA GLY A 570 3.75 -10.16 23.02
C GLY A 570 3.81 -11.24 21.94
N TRP A 571 2.88 -11.20 20.97
CA TRP A 571 2.87 -12.16 19.88
C TRP A 571 3.92 -11.85 18.81
N VAL A 572 4.09 -10.59 18.44
CA VAL A 572 5.12 -10.15 17.49
C VAL A 572 6.52 -10.46 17.99
N SER A 573 6.76 -10.35 19.29
CA SER A 573 8.06 -10.66 19.90
C SER A 573 8.38 -12.17 19.95
N GLN A 574 7.39 -13.05 19.72
CA GLN A 574 7.64 -14.48 19.64
C GLN A 574 8.46 -14.84 18.39
N SER A 575 9.42 -15.75 18.56
CA SER A 575 10.16 -16.27 17.42
C SER A 575 9.23 -16.99 16.44
N PRO A 576 9.56 -17.03 15.14
CA PRO A 576 8.82 -17.82 14.16
C PRO A 576 8.61 -19.28 14.57
N GLY A 577 9.63 -19.90 15.19
CA GLY A 577 9.55 -21.27 15.72
C GLY A 577 8.55 -21.42 16.86
N ALA A 578 8.48 -20.44 17.77
CA ALA A 578 7.51 -20.46 18.86
C ALA A 578 6.08 -20.35 18.33
N ARG A 579 5.84 -19.46 17.36
CA ARG A 579 4.54 -19.35 16.68
C ARG A 579 4.15 -20.65 15.96
N ALA A 580 5.10 -21.26 15.25
CA ALA A 580 4.90 -22.55 14.58
C ALA A 580 4.50 -23.65 15.58
N SER A 581 5.18 -23.73 16.71
CA SER A 581 4.89 -24.74 17.75
C SER A 581 3.47 -24.63 18.30
N LEU A 582 2.96 -23.42 18.50
CA LEU A 582 1.59 -23.19 18.94
C LEU A 582 0.54 -23.58 17.87
N LEU A 583 0.80 -23.29 16.59
CA LEU A 583 -0.06 -23.74 15.49
C LEU A 583 -0.08 -25.27 15.38
N TRP A 584 1.05 -25.94 15.56
CA TRP A 584 1.11 -27.40 15.55
C TRP A 584 0.43 -28.01 16.79
N ALA A 585 0.52 -27.37 17.95
CA ALA A 585 -0.22 -27.80 19.14
C ALA A 585 -1.74 -27.71 18.91
N LEU A 586 -2.21 -26.63 18.29
CA LEU A 586 -3.63 -26.48 17.91
C LEU A 586 -4.03 -27.53 16.87
N ALA A 587 -3.20 -27.81 15.85
CA ALA A 587 -3.44 -28.89 14.89
C ALA A 587 -3.64 -30.24 15.58
N SER A 588 -2.76 -30.57 16.53
CA SER A 588 -2.87 -31.82 17.30
C SER A 588 -4.08 -31.86 18.21
N ALA A 589 -4.57 -30.73 18.72
CA ALA A 589 -5.80 -30.65 19.49
C ALA A 589 -7.04 -30.95 18.61
N LEU A 590 -7.10 -30.35 17.42
CA LEU A 590 -8.19 -30.59 16.46
C LEU A 590 -8.20 -32.06 16.00
N GLU A 591 -7.02 -32.62 15.70
CA GLU A 591 -6.89 -34.03 15.29
C GLU A 591 -7.44 -35.00 16.34
N ARG A 592 -7.15 -34.78 17.62
CA ARG A 592 -7.71 -35.58 18.72
C ARG A 592 -9.23 -35.47 18.83
N ARG A 593 -9.82 -34.37 18.36
CA ARG A 593 -11.25 -34.10 18.41
C ARG A 593 -11.97 -34.27 17.05
N GLU A 594 -11.30 -34.87 16.06
CA GLU A 594 -11.82 -35.04 14.69
C GLU A 594 -13.29 -35.51 14.65
N SER A 595 -13.60 -36.64 15.29
CA SER A 595 -14.95 -37.20 15.27
C SER A 595 -15.99 -36.29 15.95
N ALA A 596 -15.61 -35.57 17.01
CA ALA A 596 -16.48 -34.63 17.70
C ALA A 596 -16.79 -33.42 16.82
N LEU A 597 -15.77 -32.83 16.19
CA LEU A 597 -15.92 -31.69 15.28
C LEU A 597 -16.73 -32.09 14.02
N ALA A 598 -16.44 -33.27 13.46
CA ALA A 598 -17.20 -33.81 12.32
C ALA A 598 -18.68 -33.98 12.65
N SER A 599 -19.00 -34.47 13.83
CA SER A 599 -20.40 -34.60 14.29
C SER A 599 -21.11 -33.25 14.47
N ARG A 600 -20.33 -32.15 14.78
CA ARG A 600 -20.91 -30.80 14.83
C ARG A 600 -21.26 -30.31 13.43
N LEU A 601 -20.38 -30.54 12.45
CA LEU A 601 -20.60 -30.20 11.05
C LEU A 601 -21.78 -31.02 10.47
N GLU A 602 -21.87 -32.30 10.77
CA GLU A 602 -22.95 -33.18 10.31
C GLU A 602 -24.34 -32.67 10.73
N ARG A 603 -24.48 -32.19 11.95
CA ARG A 603 -25.73 -31.59 12.42
C ARG A 603 -26.18 -30.37 11.62
N HIS A 604 -25.25 -29.70 10.97
CA HIS A 604 -25.54 -28.58 10.07
C HIS A 604 -25.71 -28.99 8.59
N GLY A 605 -25.83 -30.30 8.32
CA GLY A 605 -26.15 -30.82 6.99
C GLY A 605 -24.97 -31.20 6.13
N VAL A 606 -23.75 -31.18 6.68
CA VAL A 606 -22.55 -31.71 6.01
C VAL A 606 -22.53 -33.22 6.18
N GLU A 607 -22.39 -34.00 5.08
CA GLU A 607 -22.25 -35.47 5.20
C GLU A 607 -21.06 -35.80 6.11
N PHE A 608 -21.22 -36.77 7.03
CA PHE A 608 -20.19 -37.09 8.04
C PHE A 608 -18.81 -37.37 7.46
N LYS A 609 -18.75 -38.05 6.31
CA LYS A 609 -17.52 -38.33 5.60
C LYS A 609 -16.86 -37.03 5.09
N ALA A 610 -17.64 -36.14 4.52
CA ALA A 610 -17.17 -34.84 4.06
C ALA A 610 -16.75 -33.95 5.25
N ALA A 611 -17.50 -34.01 6.36
CA ALA A 611 -17.15 -33.33 7.60
C ALA A 611 -15.78 -33.77 8.17
N LYS A 612 -15.48 -35.06 8.14
CA LYS A 612 -14.15 -35.58 8.50
C LYS A 612 -13.05 -35.01 7.59
N VAL A 613 -13.27 -35.00 6.28
CA VAL A 613 -12.31 -34.41 5.33
C VAL A 613 -12.10 -32.92 5.65
N GLU A 614 -13.14 -32.18 6.01
CA GLU A 614 -13.01 -30.77 6.39
C GLU A 614 -12.12 -30.59 7.62
N VAL A 615 -12.28 -31.43 8.64
CA VAL A 615 -11.41 -31.40 9.84
C VAL A 615 -9.97 -31.78 9.50
N GLU A 616 -9.77 -32.83 8.70
CA GLU A 616 -8.44 -33.25 8.24
C GLU A 616 -7.73 -32.16 7.48
N LEU A 617 -8.41 -31.50 6.54
CA LEU A 617 -7.88 -30.37 5.78
C LEU A 617 -7.52 -29.19 6.73
N SER A 618 -8.35 -28.92 7.73
CA SER A 618 -8.09 -27.88 8.74
C SER A 618 -6.80 -28.16 9.52
N VAL A 619 -6.61 -29.41 9.95
CA VAL A 619 -5.36 -29.85 10.61
C VAL A 619 -4.15 -29.67 9.68
N ARG A 620 -4.29 -30.07 8.43
CA ARG A 620 -3.24 -29.91 7.41
C ARG A 620 -2.88 -28.42 7.20
N GLN A 621 -3.87 -27.52 7.18
CA GLN A 621 -3.63 -26.08 7.06
C GLN A 621 -2.82 -25.52 8.24
N LEU A 622 -3.18 -25.85 9.47
CA LEU A 622 -2.44 -25.42 10.65
C LEU A 622 -0.97 -25.88 10.61
N ARG A 623 -0.73 -27.13 10.20
CA ARG A 623 0.61 -27.68 10.05
C ARG A 623 1.42 -26.95 8.96
N ALA A 624 0.80 -26.71 7.81
CA ALA A 624 1.43 -26.04 6.68
C ALA A 624 1.81 -24.58 7.03
N TRP A 625 0.91 -23.85 7.69
CA TRP A 625 1.20 -22.47 8.12
C TRP A 625 2.22 -22.41 9.25
N GLY A 626 2.24 -23.37 10.16
CA GLY A 626 3.32 -23.51 11.13
C GLY A 626 4.69 -23.67 10.48
N ALA A 627 4.80 -24.54 9.45
CA ALA A 627 6.03 -24.68 8.69
C ALA A 627 6.42 -23.39 7.93
N ARG A 628 5.48 -22.74 7.30
CA ARG A 628 5.70 -21.47 6.57
C ARG A 628 6.07 -20.32 7.49
N ALA A 629 5.62 -20.31 8.75
CA ALA A 629 5.97 -19.26 9.70
C ALA A 629 7.50 -19.15 9.90
N GLN A 630 8.25 -20.25 9.75
CA GLN A 630 9.70 -20.27 9.88
C GLN A 630 10.44 -19.76 8.64
N ALA A 631 9.81 -19.74 7.46
CA ALA A 631 10.42 -19.37 6.18
C ALA A 631 10.30 -17.88 5.87
N GLN A 632 10.21 -17.00 6.87
CA GLN A 632 9.95 -15.58 6.70
C GLN A 632 11.23 -14.74 6.81
N GLY A 633 11.43 -13.88 5.84
CA GLY A 633 12.53 -12.93 5.75
C GLY A 633 13.62 -13.36 4.78
N HIS A 634 14.14 -12.39 4.05
CA HIS A 634 15.24 -12.61 3.10
C HIS A 634 16.24 -11.46 3.21
N VAL A 635 17.51 -11.78 3.01
CA VAL A 635 18.58 -10.82 2.82
C VAL A 635 18.80 -10.67 1.32
N LEU A 636 18.68 -9.45 0.83
CA LEU A 636 19.04 -9.10 -0.54
C LEU A 636 20.44 -8.50 -0.52
N GLN A 637 21.32 -9.01 -1.35
CA GLN A 637 22.66 -8.44 -1.52
C GLN A 637 22.64 -7.54 -2.75
N VAL A 638 22.72 -6.24 -2.53
CA VAL A 638 22.75 -5.25 -3.59
C VAL A 638 24.21 -4.90 -3.87
N ALA A 639 24.71 -5.38 -4.99
CA ALA A 639 26.13 -5.25 -5.36
C ALA A 639 26.64 -3.80 -5.45
N GLU A 640 25.79 -2.88 -5.91
CA GLU A 640 26.13 -1.47 -6.08
C GLU A 640 26.31 -0.70 -4.76
N LEU A 641 25.78 -1.22 -3.66
CA LEU A 641 25.73 -0.52 -2.35
C LEU A 641 26.68 -1.11 -1.32
N LYS A 642 27.44 -2.14 -1.68
CA LYS A 642 28.38 -2.84 -0.78
C LYS A 642 27.78 -3.24 0.58
N GLY A 643 26.43 -3.45 0.65
CA GLY A 643 25.75 -3.77 1.90
C GLY A 643 24.46 -4.53 1.70
N PRO A 644 24.00 -5.25 2.75
CA PRO A 644 22.77 -6.02 2.68
C PRO A 644 21.53 -5.13 2.81
N VAL A 645 20.45 -5.57 2.18
CA VAL A 645 19.10 -5.08 2.45
C VAL A 645 18.29 -6.20 3.07
N LEU A 646 17.76 -5.98 4.25
CA LEU A 646 16.86 -6.92 4.91
C LEU A 646 15.45 -6.71 4.38
N ARG A 647 14.91 -7.72 3.69
CA ARG A 647 13.50 -7.76 3.32
C ARG A 647 12.73 -8.47 4.43
N LEU A 648 12.03 -7.71 5.23
CA LEU A 648 11.28 -8.19 6.38
C LEU A 648 9.81 -8.38 6.02
N ARG A 649 9.21 -9.44 6.56
CA ARG A 649 7.76 -9.65 6.51
C ARG A 649 7.18 -9.31 7.87
N GLU A 650 6.54 -8.16 7.96
CA GLU A 650 5.93 -7.66 9.19
C GLU A 650 4.44 -7.96 9.27
N PRO A 651 3.89 -8.20 10.46
CA PRO A 651 2.45 -8.30 10.65
C PRO A 651 1.76 -7.00 10.25
N LEU A 652 0.50 -7.12 9.85
CA LEU A 652 -0.36 -5.96 9.64
C LEU A 652 -0.75 -5.31 10.97
N GLY A 653 -0.93 -6.11 12.01
CA GLY A 653 -1.38 -5.71 13.34
C GLY A 653 -2.64 -6.44 13.76
N VAL A 654 -3.68 -5.71 14.18
CA VAL A 654 -5.02 -6.29 14.43
C VAL A 654 -5.73 -6.49 13.10
N LEU A 655 -5.98 -7.76 12.76
CA LEU A 655 -6.65 -8.18 11.54
C LEU A 655 -8.08 -8.60 11.85
N ALA A 656 -9.05 -7.94 11.26
CA ALA A 656 -10.44 -8.38 11.31
C ALA A 656 -10.72 -9.38 10.19
N ILE A 657 -11.45 -10.45 10.50
CA ILE A 657 -11.81 -11.50 9.55
C ILE A 657 -13.30 -11.81 9.68
N VAL A 658 -14.05 -11.71 8.59
CA VAL A 658 -15.43 -12.19 8.48
C VAL A 658 -15.41 -13.43 7.61
N CYS A 659 -15.72 -14.59 8.22
CA CYS A 659 -15.65 -15.88 7.56
C CYS A 659 -16.87 -16.14 6.66
N PRO A 660 -16.70 -16.94 5.60
CA PRO A 660 -17.79 -17.38 4.75
C PRO A 660 -18.69 -18.43 5.44
N ASP A 661 -19.82 -18.75 4.81
CA ASP A 661 -20.69 -19.84 5.28
C ASP A 661 -20.31 -21.19 4.68
N GLU A 662 -19.68 -21.20 3.50
CA GLU A 662 -19.09 -22.42 2.93
C GLU A 662 -17.82 -22.83 3.70
N TRP A 663 -17.66 -24.14 3.90
CA TRP A 663 -16.53 -24.71 4.62
C TRP A 663 -16.30 -24.05 6.00
N PRO A 664 -17.31 -24.06 6.91
CA PRO A 664 -17.34 -23.19 8.09
C PRO A 664 -16.17 -23.40 9.06
N LEU A 665 -15.61 -24.60 9.13
CA LEU A 665 -14.42 -24.90 9.93
C LEU A 665 -13.14 -24.65 9.13
N LEU A 666 -13.06 -25.17 7.91
CA LEU A 666 -11.83 -25.09 7.10
C LEU A 666 -11.49 -23.65 6.72
N ALA A 667 -12.48 -22.85 6.30
CA ALA A 667 -12.25 -21.44 6.00
C ALA A 667 -11.81 -20.65 7.25
N PHE A 668 -12.49 -20.88 8.38
CA PHE A 668 -12.11 -20.26 9.66
C PHE A 668 -10.67 -20.58 10.03
N VAL A 669 -10.28 -21.86 9.97
CA VAL A 669 -8.92 -22.31 10.34
C VAL A 669 -7.88 -21.81 9.35
N SER A 670 -8.16 -21.83 8.05
CA SER A 670 -7.22 -21.38 7.01
C SER A 670 -6.87 -19.89 7.15
N LEU A 671 -7.90 -19.06 7.36
CA LEU A 671 -7.73 -17.61 7.54
C LEU A 671 -7.01 -17.30 8.86
N LEU A 672 -7.40 -17.97 9.95
CA LEU A 672 -6.78 -17.84 11.27
C LEU A 672 -5.31 -18.23 11.22
N ALA A 673 -4.98 -19.40 10.66
CA ALA A 673 -3.63 -19.94 10.65
C ALA A 673 -2.66 -19.04 9.85
N ALA A 674 -3.10 -18.54 8.70
CA ALA A 674 -2.32 -17.60 7.90
C ALA A 674 -2.05 -16.29 8.65
N ALA A 675 -3.06 -15.74 9.34
CA ALA A 675 -2.93 -14.51 10.11
C ALA A 675 -1.95 -14.68 11.28
N LEU A 676 -2.10 -15.75 12.08
CA LEU A 676 -1.26 -16.00 13.23
C LEU A 676 0.19 -16.32 12.87
N ALA A 677 0.42 -17.09 11.80
CA ALA A 677 1.74 -17.42 11.31
C ALA A 677 2.58 -16.17 11.02
N HIS A 678 1.93 -15.10 10.51
CA HIS A 678 2.58 -13.82 10.18
C HIS A 678 2.64 -12.83 11.36
N GLY A 679 2.21 -13.22 12.56
CA GLY A 679 2.34 -12.39 13.76
C GLY A 679 1.16 -11.44 14.00
N ASN A 680 0.05 -11.57 13.28
CA ASN A 680 -1.14 -10.77 13.53
C ASN A 680 -1.91 -11.26 14.75
N SER A 681 -2.59 -10.36 15.45
CA SER A 681 -3.70 -10.68 16.33
C SER A 681 -5.02 -10.54 15.56
N VAL A 682 -6.06 -11.26 15.97
CA VAL A 682 -7.24 -11.36 15.13
C VAL A 682 -8.55 -11.13 15.90
N VAL A 683 -9.50 -10.50 15.20
CA VAL A 683 -10.92 -10.42 15.59
C VAL A 683 -11.73 -11.08 14.48
N LEU A 684 -12.33 -12.22 14.80
CA LEU A 684 -13.05 -13.06 13.84
C LEU A 684 -14.56 -13.04 14.07
N VAL A 685 -15.28 -12.97 12.96
CA VAL A 685 -16.72 -13.27 12.88
C VAL A 685 -16.85 -14.59 12.13
N PRO A 686 -17.23 -15.69 12.78
CA PRO A 686 -17.33 -17.01 12.14
C PRO A 686 -18.56 -17.07 11.23
N SER A 687 -18.77 -18.21 10.55
CA SER A 687 -19.96 -18.44 9.75
C SER A 687 -21.24 -18.07 10.50
N GLY A 688 -22.11 -17.33 9.84
CA GLY A 688 -23.40 -16.96 10.41
C GLY A 688 -24.35 -18.16 10.55
N ALA A 689 -24.31 -19.08 9.60
CA ALA A 689 -25.14 -20.27 9.56
C ALA A 689 -24.61 -21.38 10.47
N CYS A 690 -23.30 -21.59 10.54
CA CYS A 690 -22.69 -22.70 11.27
C CYS A 690 -21.50 -22.20 12.16
N PRO A 691 -21.76 -21.45 13.25
CA PRO A 691 -20.70 -20.91 14.10
C PRO A 691 -20.12 -21.89 15.10
N ILE A 692 -20.84 -23.00 15.41
CA ILE A 692 -20.49 -23.90 16.51
C ILE A 692 -19.11 -24.58 16.33
N PRO A 693 -18.73 -25.11 15.16
CA PRO A 693 -17.42 -25.70 14.99
C PRO A 693 -16.26 -24.73 15.32
N ALA A 694 -16.38 -23.47 14.93
CA ALA A 694 -15.41 -22.43 15.26
C ALA A 694 -15.34 -22.15 16.78
N LEU A 695 -16.50 -22.11 17.46
CA LEU A 695 -16.57 -21.91 18.92
C LEU A 695 -16.02 -23.12 19.69
N GLU A 696 -16.18 -24.34 19.16
CA GLU A 696 -15.54 -25.53 19.72
C GLU A 696 -13.99 -25.45 19.64
N VAL A 697 -13.45 -24.94 18.56
CA VAL A 697 -11.99 -24.71 18.43
C VAL A 697 -11.52 -23.63 19.41
N CYS A 698 -12.36 -22.64 19.75
CA CYS A 698 -12.01 -21.65 20.77
C CYS A 698 -11.73 -22.25 22.15
N GLN A 699 -12.31 -23.41 22.49
CA GLN A 699 -12.01 -24.13 23.76
C GLN A 699 -10.55 -24.58 23.77
N ASP A 700 -10.05 -25.09 22.67
CA ASP A 700 -8.64 -25.49 22.54
C ASP A 700 -7.71 -24.26 22.55
N MET A 701 -8.10 -23.19 21.85
CA MET A 701 -7.35 -21.94 21.82
C MET A 701 -7.24 -21.27 23.19
N ALA A 702 -8.24 -21.38 24.04
CA ALA A 702 -8.23 -20.83 25.40
C ALA A 702 -7.09 -21.39 26.26
N THR A 703 -6.63 -22.61 25.97
CA THR A 703 -5.57 -23.29 26.71
C THR A 703 -4.20 -23.21 26.04
N LEU A 704 -4.17 -23.04 24.72
CA LEU A 704 -2.95 -23.14 23.92
C LEU A 704 -2.39 -21.79 23.50
N LEU A 705 -3.25 -20.79 23.26
CA LEU A 705 -2.82 -19.52 22.71
C LEU A 705 -2.79 -18.41 23.78
N PRO A 706 -1.96 -17.39 23.61
CA PRO A 706 -1.98 -16.22 24.48
C PRO A 706 -3.36 -15.56 24.53
N ALA A 707 -3.77 -15.13 25.72
CA ALA A 707 -5.05 -14.46 25.93
C ALA A 707 -5.12 -13.17 25.08
N GLY A 708 -6.27 -12.96 24.41
CA GLY A 708 -6.51 -11.80 23.55
C GLY A 708 -5.92 -11.90 22.14
N LEU A 709 -5.06 -12.86 21.84
CA LEU A 709 -4.50 -13.07 20.52
C LEU A 709 -5.59 -13.37 19.47
N VAL A 710 -6.53 -14.22 19.83
CA VAL A 710 -7.70 -14.56 19.02
C VAL A 710 -8.96 -14.16 19.77
N ASN A 711 -9.82 -13.43 19.09
CA ASN A 711 -11.11 -12.99 19.62
C ASN A 711 -12.19 -13.36 18.60
N VAL A 712 -13.24 -14.06 19.04
CA VAL A 712 -14.33 -14.52 18.17
C VAL A 712 -15.64 -13.94 18.66
N VAL A 713 -16.29 -13.17 17.78
CA VAL A 713 -17.56 -12.50 18.06
C VAL A 713 -18.62 -13.05 17.11
N THR A 714 -19.65 -13.68 17.67
CA THR A 714 -20.84 -14.12 16.94
C THR A 714 -21.92 -13.05 16.99
N GLY A 715 -22.78 -12.95 15.97
CA GLY A 715 -23.85 -11.97 15.91
C GLY A 715 -24.36 -11.78 14.49
N ASP A 716 -25.13 -10.71 14.27
CA ASP A 716 -25.52 -10.31 12.92
C ASP A 716 -24.29 -9.93 12.10
N ARG A 717 -24.09 -10.61 10.96
CA ARG A 717 -22.89 -10.45 10.14
C ARG A 717 -22.73 -9.03 9.62
N ASP A 718 -23.80 -8.42 9.12
CA ASP A 718 -23.74 -7.11 8.50
C ASP A 718 -23.49 -6.02 9.55
N HIS A 719 -24.11 -6.15 10.73
CA HIS A 719 -23.86 -5.27 11.86
C HIS A 719 -22.41 -5.35 12.35
N LEU A 720 -21.89 -6.56 12.56
CA LEU A 720 -20.51 -6.75 13.00
C LEU A 720 -19.51 -6.29 11.92
N THR A 721 -19.82 -6.54 10.64
CA THR A 721 -19.01 -6.05 9.51
C THR A 721 -18.93 -4.52 9.50
N ARG A 722 -20.06 -3.83 9.73
CA ARG A 722 -20.09 -2.38 9.87
C ARG A 722 -19.18 -1.91 11.00
N CYS A 723 -19.31 -2.53 12.18
CA CYS A 723 -18.48 -2.19 13.33
C CYS A 723 -16.98 -2.36 13.04
N LEU A 724 -16.59 -3.48 12.42
CA LEU A 724 -15.20 -3.78 12.06
C LEU A 724 -14.66 -2.83 10.99
N ALA A 725 -15.43 -2.58 9.93
CA ALA A 725 -14.99 -1.76 8.80
C ALA A 725 -14.76 -0.30 9.19
N LEU A 726 -15.61 0.25 10.08
CA LEU A 726 -15.50 1.63 10.55
C LEU A 726 -14.49 1.82 11.70
N HIS A 727 -14.04 0.72 12.33
CA HIS A 727 -13.10 0.83 13.46
C HIS A 727 -11.73 1.32 13.01
N GLN A 728 -11.23 2.40 13.60
CA GLN A 728 -9.97 3.03 13.20
C GLN A 728 -8.73 2.21 13.61
N ASP A 729 -8.81 1.49 14.73
CA ASP A 729 -7.70 0.70 15.26
C ASP A 729 -7.66 -0.75 14.73
N ILE A 730 -8.36 -1.04 13.64
CA ILE A 730 -8.18 -2.26 12.85
C ILE A 730 -7.30 -1.93 11.66
N GLN A 731 -6.18 -2.66 11.54
CA GLN A 731 -5.15 -2.38 10.54
C GLN A 731 -5.40 -3.06 9.20
N ALA A 732 -6.20 -4.13 9.16
CA ALA A 732 -6.62 -4.77 7.91
C ALA A 732 -7.95 -5.52 8.10
N LEU A 733 -8.69 -5.75 7.01
CA LEU A 733 -9.97 -6.45 7.06
C LEU A 733 -10.10 -7.44 5.90
N TRP A 734 -10.35 -8.71 6.24
CA TRP A 734 -10.69 -9.76 5.28
C TRP A 734 -12.16 -10.08 5.40
N TYR A 735 -12.88 -10.00 4.29
CA TYR A 735 -14.32 -10.20 4.26
C TYR A 735 -14.73 -11.26 3.23
N PHE A 736 -15.33 -12.35 3.70
CA PHE A 736 -15.81 -13.45 2.89
C PHE A 736 -17.31 -13.66 3.13
N GLY A 737 -18.10 -12.73 2.65
CA GLY A 737 -19.55 -12.74 2.82
C GLY A 737 -20.29 -12.30 1.55
N SER A 738 -21.31 -11.49 1.69
CA SER A 738 -22.14 -11.02 0.59
C SER A 738 -21.43 -10.02 -0.33
N ALA A 739 -21.95 -9.85 -1.54
CA ALA A 739 -21.50 -8.81 -2.46
C ALA A 739 -21.71 -7.39 -1.87
N GLN A 740 -22.87 -7.16 -1.21
CA GLN A 740 -23.17 -5.89 -0.56
C GLN A 740 -22.20 -5.59 0.59
N GLY A 741 -21.92 -6.59 1.44
CA GLY A 741 -20.95 -6.45 2.51
C GLY A 741 -19.53 -6.18 1.97
N SER A 742 -19.13 -6.82 0.86
CA SER A 742 -17.87 -6.53 0.16
C SER A 742 -17.80 -5.08 -0.31
N GLN A 743 -18.85 -4.58 -0.93
CA GLN A 743 -18.96 -3.19 -1.36
C GLN A 743 -18.88 -2.21 -0.19
N PHE A 744 -19.59 -2.52 0.92
CA PHE A 744 -19.54 -1.70 2.13
C PHE A 744 -18.14 -1.65 2.73
N VAL A 745 -17.47 -2.80 2.86
CA VAL A 745 -16.10 -2.89 3.41
C VAL A 745 -15.12 -2.07 2.61
N GLU A 746 -15.16 -2.15 1.28
CA GLU A 746 -14.30 -1.34 0.42
C GLU A 746 -14.55 0.16 0.61
N TRP A 747 -15.81 0.58 0.69
CA TRP A 747 -16.18 1.98 0.88
C TRP A 747 -15.80 2.50 2.27
N ALA A 748 -16.15 1.78 3.33
CA ALA A 748 -15.95 2.20 4.72
C ALA A 748 -14.45 2.27 5.07
N SER A 749 -13.65 1.34 4.53
CA SER A 749 -12.20 1.29 4.77
C SER A 749 -11.42 2.45 4.14
N ALA A 750 -12.06 3.31 3.35
CA ALA A 750 -11.46 4.56 2.89
C ALA A 750 -11.16 5.53 4.05
N GLY A 751 -11.81 5.39 5.21
CA GLY A 751 -11.63 6.26 6.36
C GLY A 751 -10.19 6.30 6.90
N ASN A 752 -9.53 5.15 7.02
CA ASN A 752 -8.14 5.01 7.46
C ASN A 752 -7.25 4.28 6.44
N LEU A 753 -7.76 4.06 5.21
CA LEU A 753 -7.07 3.40 4.11
C LEU A 753 -6.53 2.00 4.43
N LYS A 754 -7.13 1.32 5.43
CA LYS A 754 -6.71 -0.05 5.76
C LYS A 754 -6.81 -0.98 4.55
N PRO A 755 -5.85 -1.90 4.37
CA PRO A 755 -5.94 -2.95 3.36
C PRO A 755 -7.19 -3.78 3.57
N VAL A 756 -7.90 -4.06 2.49
CA VAL A 756 -9.06 -4.94 2.50
C VAL A 756 -8.91 -6.05 1.47
N TRP A 757 -9.43 -7.23 1.84
CA TRP A 757 -9.52 -8.36 0.94
C TRP A 757 -10.93 -8.93 1.00
N VAL A 758 -11.64 -8.87 -0.12
CA VAL A 758 -13.05 -9.24 -0.20
C VAL A 758 -13.27 -10.35 -1.22
N ASN A 759 -14.22 -11.26 -0.95
CA ASN A 759 -14.60 -12.32 -1.88
C ASN A 759 -15.59 -11.88 -2.96
N ARG A 760 -16.10 -10.67 -2.90
CA ARG A 760 -17.05 -10.10 -3.87
C ARG A 760 -18.37 -10.90 -3.96
N GLY A 761 -18.76 -11.60 -2.90
CA GLY A 761 -19.91 -12.50 -2.89
C GLY A 761 -19.71 -13.82 -3.64
N CYS A 762 -18.48 -14.13 -4.07
CA CYS A 762 -18.17 -15.38 -4.78
C CYS A 762 -17.63 -16.43 -3.81
N PRO A 763 -18.08 -17.69 -3.88
CA PRO A 763 -17.53 -18.77 -3.07
C PRO A 763 -16.07 -19.04 -3.45
N ARG A 764 -15.30 -19.54 -2.46
CA ARG A 764 -13.90 -19.93 -2.65
C ARG A 764 -13.72 -21.42 -2.40
N ALA A 765 -12.97 -22.08 -3.25
CA ALA A 765 -12.67 -23.50 -3.10
C ALA A 765 -11.58 -23.72 -2.03
N TRP A 766 -11.95 -23.70 -0.77
CA TRP A 766 -11.04 -23.83 0.38
C TRP A 766 -10.35 -25.19 0.46
N ASP A 767 -10.96 -26.23 -0.11
CA ASP A 767 -10.43 -27.61 -0.21
C ASP A 767 -9.24 -27.74 -1.17
N GLN A 768 -9.11 -26.81 -2.12
CA GLN A 768 -7.97 -26.78 -3.04
C GLN A 768 -6.77 -26.11 -2.37
N GLU A 769 -5.63 -26.78 -2.32
CA GLU A 769 -4.43 -26.29 -1.64
C GLU A 769 -3.99 -24.90 -2.16
N ALA A 770 -4.01 -24.66 -3.45
CA ALA A 770 -3.67 -23.37 -4.03
C ALA A 770 -4.56 -22.21 -3.56
N LYS A 771 -5.81 -22.49 -3.18
CA LYS A 771 -6.79 -21.49 -2.74
C LYS A 771 -6.98 -21.45 -1.25
N GLY A 772 -6.91 -22.60 -0.56
CA GLY A 772 -7.07 -22.70 0.90
C GLY A 772 -5.77 -22.44 1.69
N ALA A 773 -4.60 -22.73 1.10
CA ALA A 773 -3.29 -22.56 1.72
C ALA A 773 -2.28 -21.85 0.82
N GLY A 774 -2.70 -21.32 -0.30
CA GLY A 774 -1.82 -20.76 -1.32
C GLY A 774 -1.04 -19.53 -0.85
N PRO A 775 -0.02 -19.12 -1.63
CA PRO A 775 0.83 -17.99 -1.28
C PRO A 775 0.07 -16.66 -1.20
N GLU A 776 -1.10 -16.54 -1.82
CA GLU A 776 -1.96 -15.36 -1.72
C GLU A 776 -2.32 -15.02 -0.27
N LEU A 777 -2.69 -16.02 0.55
CA LEU A 777 -2.98 -15.80 1.98
C LEU A 777 -1.78 -15.19 2.72
N GLY A 778 -0.57 -15.68 2.45
CA GLY A 778 0.66 -15.14 3.03
C GLY A 778 0.94 -13.71 2.57
N LEU A 779 0.72 -13.40 1.28
CA LEU A 779 0.89 -12.04 0.76
C LEU A 779 -0.10 -11.06 1.39
N ARG A 780 -1.33 -11.51 1.65
CA ARG A 780 -2.39 -10.70 2.30
C ARG A 780 -2.20 -10.57 3.81
N ALA A 781 -1.48 -11.53 4.46
CA ALA A 781 -1.33 -11.57 5.92
C ALA A 781 -0.16 -10.72 6.45
N ALA A 782 0.73 -10.25 5.61
CA ALA A 782 1.91 -9.50 6.02
C ALA A 782 2.22 -8.39 5.04
N ARG A 783 2.90 -7.36 5.53
CA ARG A 783 3.50 -6.32 4.70
C ARG A 783 5.00 -6.53 4.60
N THR A 784 5.59 -6.02 3.56
CA THR A 784 7.04 -5.99 3.39
C THR A 784 7.61 -4.74 4.06
N LYS A 785 8.81 -4.82 4.62
CA LYS A 785 9.66 -3.68 5.00
C LYS A 785 11.05 -3.91 4.42
N ALA A 786 11.63 -2.91 3.80
CA ALA A 786 13.01 -2.92 3.35
C ALA A 786 13.87 -2.13 4.33
N LEU A 787 14.85 -2.80 4.94
CA LEU A 787 15.83 -2.18 5.84
C LEU A 787 17.21 -2.22 5.17
N TRP A 788 17.70 -1.06 4.77
CA TRP A 788 18.96 -0.88 4.07
C TRP A 788 20.10 -0.67 5.06
N LEU A 789 21.15 -1.46 4.92
CA LEU A 789 22.38 -1.42 5.73
C LEU A 789 23.58 -1.16 4.80
N PRO A 790 23.68 0.01 4.18
CA PRO A 790 24.86 0.29 3.35
C PRO A 790 26.12 0.27 4.21
N MET A 791 27.13 -0.39 3.72
CA MET A 791 28.48 -0.29 4.29
C MET A 791 29.14 0.90 3.62
N GLY A 792 29.43 1.95 4.37
CA GLY A 792 30.14 3.10 3.87
C GLY A 792 31.53 2.76 3.35
N ASP A 793 32.01 3.57 2.39
CA ASP A 793 33.42 3.58 1.99
C ASP A 793 34.23 4.32 3.04
#